data_a43574a7edf0f7483bfb9f77abe6307e
#
_entry.id   a43574a7edf0f7483bfb9f77abe6307e
#
_cell.length_a   1.000
_cell.length_b   1.000
_cell.length_c   1.000
_cell.angle_alpha   90.00
_cell.angle_beta   90.00
_cell.angle_gamma   90.00
#
_symmetry.space_group_name_H-M   'P 1'
#
loop_
_entity.id
_entity.type
_entity.pdbx_description
1 polymer ?
#
loop_
_entity_poly.entity_id
_entity_poly.type
_entity_poly.pdbx_seq_one_letter_code
_entity_poly.pdbx_strand_id
1 'polypeptide(L)'
;LSAAARCQLFSSTSFGFDETFADPLEVDFVAACGQTLDCSHFSSKARHKPTMNRRFFSLFALAALLSCAGACATVPPANQSAATTPTPATAAPGLPVELKPALDSLSADDLLRHIKTLSSDEFEGRGPGTRGEELSVKYITEQYQRIGLKPGNPDGTYVQKVPLAGFRAEPEAAFKVGDKEMKLENLKDYVAVSRRYQPQVDVNDSDMVFVGYGVEAPEYGWDDYKGVDVKGKTLVMLVNDPAVPDPSDPSKLDPNTFKGNAMTYYGRWTYKYEEASRKGAAAAIIVHEEGPAGYPFEVVSGSWGRENFDIQSPDKNAGRVGVESWITLDRAKELFAASGQDFDALKKAAITKDFKPVALNARATFHIKNTLRTIDSQNVIAKLEGSDPTLKNEYVVYTAHWDHLGKDDKAQGDQIFNGAIDNASGVATVLEIAEAFTKLSAPPKRSVIFIAVTGEEKGLLGAKYYAEHPLYPLAKTLANINIDGVNQWGRTSDFTIIGLGNSTLDDLATEVAAMQGRTISPDPDPGKGYFYRSDHFEFAKQGVPALDPGEPTNYIGKPPEYGKQKRDEYTEHDYHKPSDEVKPDWDLSGAVEDAQLLFTVGYKVLQGDKYPEWKPGTEFKAQRDKSLNSTTTGTPQ
;
A
#
# COMPACT_ATOMS: atom_id res chain seq x y z
N LEU A 1 38.06 40.73 -28.70
CA LEU A 1 38.03 42.13 -28.32
C LEU A 1 37.06 42.25 -27.15
N SER A 2 37.53 42.15 -25.92
CA SER A 2 37.96 43.09 -24.89
C SER A 2 36.82 44.04 -24.49
N ALA A 3 36.42 44.12 -23.31
CA ALA A 3 36.86 44.41 -21.96
C ALA A 3 35.70 45.15 -21.26
N ALA A 4 35.29 44.74 -20.11
CA ALA A 4 35.69 45.14 -18.77
C ALA A 4 35.00 46.39 -18.20
N ALA A 5 34.32 46.16 -17.08
CA ALA A 5 34.26 46.89 -15.82
C ALA A 5 33.61 48.28 -15.73
N ARG A 6 32.71 48.47 -14.79
CA ARG A 6 32.91 49.23 -13.54
C ARG A 6 31.64 49.28 -12.66
N CYS A 7 31.86 49.08 -11.38
CA CYS A 7 31.05 49.47 -10.22
C CYS A 7 30.85 50.98 -10.10
N GLN A 8 29.73 51.43 -9.47
CA GLN A 8 29.68 52.48 -8.45
C GLN A 8 28.25 52.60 -7.86
N LEU A 9 28.11 52.33 -6.62
CA LEU A 9 27.62 53.02 -5.43
C LEU A 9 27.09 54.46 -5.60
N PHE A 10 25.94 54.71 -4.97
CA PHE A 10 25.56 55.91 -4.16
C PHE A 10 24.13 55.66 -3.64
N SER A 11 23.91 55.53 -2.37
CA SER A 11 23.73 56.29 -1.17
C SER A 11 22.40 57.10 -1.11
N SER A 12 21.61 56.70 -0.12
CA SER A 12 20.77 57.41 0.83
C SER A 12 20.03 58.69 0.42
N THR A 13 18.74 58.73 0.71
CA THR A 13 18.13 59.88 1.43
C THR A 13 16.86 59.44 2.18
N SER A 14 16.82 59.79 3.44
CA SER A 14 15.75 59.77 4.43
C SER A 14 14.88 61.03 4.33
N PHE A 15 13.61 60.89 4.71
CA PHE A 15 12.71 61.94 5.32
C PHE A 15 11.41 61.17 5.61
N GLY A 16 10.77 61.23 6.75
CA GLY A 16 10.75 62.07 7.91
C GLY A 16 9.30 62.09 8.44
N PHE A 17 9.13 61.68 9.67
CA PHE A 17 8.11 61.99 10.67
C PHE A 17 6.71 62.51 10.26
N ASP A 18 5.63 61.88 10.77
CA ASP A 18 4.84 62.58 11.79
C ASP A 18 4.04 61.60 12.68
N GLU A 19 4.12 61.89 13.99
CA GLU A 19 3.42 61.25 15.11
C GLU A 19 1.97 61.79 15.17
N THR A 20 1.03 60.99 15.75
CA THR A 20 0.38 61.41 17.02
C THR A 20 -0.77 60.48 17.45
N PHE A 21 -0.74 60.27 18.76
CA PHE A 21 -1.76 59.92 19.79
C PHE A 21 -2.01 58.43 20.03
N ALA A 22 -1.41 57.91 21.10
CA ALA A 22 -1.69 57.98 22.57
C ALA A 22 -2.92 57.17 22.97
N ASP A 23 -2.73 56.19 23.65
CA ASP A 23 -2.36 55.64 24.96
C ASP A 23 -3.54 54.99 25.72
N PRO A 24 -3.38 54.31 26.84
CA PRO A 24 -3.67 52.88 27.00
C PRO A 24 -4.74 52.63 28.11
N LEU A 25 -5.14 51.41 28.30
CA LEU A 25 -5.77 50.99 29.55
C LEU A 25 -5.24 49.63 30.00
N GLU A 26 -4.40 49.70 31.03
CA GLU A 26 -4.13 48.63 32.00
C GLU A 26 -5.43 48.23 32.73
N VAL A 27 -5.55 46.93 33.06
CA VAL A 27 -6.07 46.49 34.37
C VAL A 27 -5.56 45.09 34.71
N ASP A 28 -4.69 45.06 35.63
CA ASP A 28 -4.40 44.25 36.80
C ASP A 28 -4.64 42.75 36.86
N PHE A 29 -3.54 42.13 37.25
CA PHE A 29 -3.39 40.86 37.97
C PHE A 29 -4.10 40.88 39.32
N VAL A 30 -4.82 39.81 39.67
CA VAL A 30 -4.93 39.33 41.05
C VAL A 30 -4.85 37.82 41.08
N ALA A 31 -3.84 37.32 41.72
CA ALA A 31 -3.71 35.93 42.19
C ALA A 31 -4.34 35.78 43.59
N ALA A 32 -5.06 34.68 43.85
CA ALA A 32 -5.27 34.15 45.19
C ALA A 32 -5.67 32.67 45.10
N CYS A 33 -4.79 31.83 45.42
CA CYS A 33 -4.62 30.95 46.56
C CYS A 33 -5.88 30.30 47.19
N GLY A 34 -5.96 28.95 47.02
CA GLY A 34 -6.18 27.97 48.07
C GLY A 34 -7.54 27.89 48.75
N GLN A 35 -8.16 26.74 48.69
CA GLN A 35 -8.40 25.85 49.83
C GLN A 35 -9.32 24.67 49.48
N THR A 36 -8.95 23.51 49.95
CA THR A 36 -9.67 22.25 50.15
C THR A 36 -10.91 22.40 51.04
N LEU A 37 -11.93 21.55 50.80
CA LEU A 37 -12.88 20.93 51.74
C LEU A 37 -13.94 20.19 50.92
N ASP A 38 -13.98 18.94 50.96
CA ASP A 38 -14.54 17.87 51.76
C ASP A 38 -16.09 17.82 51.80
N CYS A 39 -16.54 16.58 51.51
CA CYS A 39 -17.71 15.84 51.97
C CYS A 39 -19.15 16.27 51.67
N SER A 40 -19.77 15.32 51.04
CA SER A 40 -20.98 14.59 51.49
C SER A 40 -22.36 15.17 51.27
N HIS A 41 -23.20 14.24 50.82
CA HIS A 41 -24.65 14.06 51.00
C HIS A 41 -25.62 14.71 50.02
N PHE A 42 -26.33 13.86 49.32
CA PHE A 42 -27.71 13.40 49.41
C PHE A 42 -28.08 12.56 48.17
N SER A 43 -28.27 11.25 48.28
CA SER A 43 -29.48 10.48 48.62
C SER A 43 -30.65 10.73 47.66
N SER A 44 -31.00 9.79 46.88
CA SER A 44 -31.98 8.69 46.86
C SER A 44 -33.12 8.88 45.88
N LYS A 45 -33.37 7.84 45.11
CA LYS A 45 -34.61 7.04 44.90
C LYS A 45 -34.43 6.20 43.64
N ALA A 46 -34.16 4.95 43.73
CA ALA A 46 -34.92 3.73 43.98
C ALA A 46 -36.06 3.45 42.98
N ARG A 47 -35.95 2.34 42.33
CA ARG A 47 -36.82 1.15 42.09
C ARG A 47 -36.73 0.70 40.64
N HIS A 48 -36.56 -0.55 40.22
CA HIS A 48 -36.94 -1.85 40.72
C HIS A 48 -36.12 -2.94 40.03
N LYS A 49 -35.63 -3.92 40.79
CA LYS A 49 -35.29 -5.28 40.31
C LYS A 49 -36.52 -6.18 40.45
N PRO A 50 -36.60 -7.29 39.74
CA PRO A 50 -36.99 -8.54 40.35
C PRO A 50 -35.90 -9.58 40.33
N THR A 51 -35.73 -10.15 41.49
CA THR A 51 -35.00 -11.37 41.86
C THR A 51 -35.69 -12.61 41.30
N MET A 52 -34.94 -13.60 40.87
CA MET A 52 -35.39 -14.99 40.91
C MET A 52 -34.25 -15.96 41.21
N ASN A 53 -34.31 -16.48 42.40
CA ASN A 53 -34.01 -17.79 43.00
C ASN A 53 -32.83 -18.65 42.48
N ARG A 54 -31.85 -18.68 43.36
CA ARG A 54 -31.02 -19.88 43.63
C ARG A 54 -31.88 -20.91 44.38
N ARG A 55 -31.95 -22.14 43.89
CA ARG A 55 -31.95 -23.41 44.69
C ARG A 55 -31.97 -24.63 43.77
N PHE A 56 -31.24 -25.66 44.23
CA PHE A 56 -31.13 -27.04 43.76
C PHE A 56 -30.01 -27.30 42.72
N PHE A 57 -28.84 -27.78 43.21
CA PHE A 57 -28.46 -29.19 43.14
C PHE A 57 -27.15 -29.40 43.92
N SER A 58 -27.33 -29.96 45.11
CA SER A 58 -26.32 -30.79 45.78
C SER A 58 -26.90 -32.18 45.93
N LEU A 59 -26.05 -33.18 45.89
CA LEU A 59 -26.24 -34.64 46.09
C LEU A 59 -26.27 -35.45 44.81
N PHE A 60 -25.13 -36.03 44.51
CA PHE A 60 -24.93 -37.47 44.32
C PHE A 60 -23.41 -37.72 44.16
N ALA A 61 -22.81 -38.00 45.33
CA ALA A 61 -21.52 -38.69 45.43
C ALA A 61 -21.72 -39.86 46.36
N LEU A 62 -21.22 -40.98 45.96
CA LEU A 62 -21.02 -42.22 46.74
C LEU A 62 -22.03 -43.33 46.43
N ALA A 63 -21.56 -44.33 45.69
CA ALA A 63 -21.69 -45.78 45.95
C ALA A 63 -21.61 -46.57 44.65
N ALA A 64 -20.50 -47.22 44.42
CA ALA A 64 -20.44 -48.61 43.91
C ALA A 64 -18.98 -49.07 43.82
N LEU A 65 -18.42 -49.47 44.95
CA LEU A 65 -17.35 -50.51 45.04
C LEU A 65 -18.08 -51.82 45.27
N LEU A 66 -17.84 -52.81 44.45
CA LEU A 66 -17.64 -54.24 44.71
C LEU A 66 -18.18 -55.12 43.56
N SER A 67 -17.28 -56.02 43.19
CA SER A 67 -17.48 -57.30 42.54
C SER A 67 -17.58 -57.38 41.02
N CYS A 68 -16.48 -57.78 40.39
CA CYS A 68 -16.45 -59.11 39.71
C CYS A 68 -15.00 -59.51 39.37
N ALA A 69 -14.60 -60.58 40.03
CA ALA A 69 -13.40 -61.33 39.70
C ALA A 69 -13.64 -62.22 38.49
N GLY A 70 -12.64 -62.35 37.62
CA GLY A 70 -12.50 -63.54 36.77
C GLY A 70 -12.52 -63.32 35.30
N ALA A 71 -11.35 -63.17 34.72
CA ALA A 71 -10.90 -63.88 33.52
C ALA A 71 -9.49 -63.41 33.13
N CYS A 72 -8.47 -64.19 33.48
CA CYS A 72 -7.13 -64.04 32.93
C CYS A 72 -7.13 -64.36 31.44
N ALA A 73 -6.87 -63.33 30.60
CA ALA A 73 -6.39 -63.55 29.24
C ALA A 73 -5.03 -62.82 29.13
N THR A 74 -3.99 -63.62 28.91
CA THR A 74 -2.60 -63.18 28.74
C THR A 74 -2.47 -62.30 27.50
N VAL A 75 -2.18 -61.01 27.70
CA VAL A 75 -1.75 -60.07 26.65
C VAL A 75 -0.23 -60.15 26.58
N PRO A 76 0.37 -60.31 25.38
CA PRO A 76 1.83 -60.26 25.24
C PRO A 76 2.35 -58.85 25.53
N PRO A 77 3.62 -58.69 26.03
CA PRO A 77 4.16 -57.42 26.42
C PRO A 77 4.28 -56.49 25.23
N ALA A 78 3.65 -55.32 25.35
CA ALA A 78 3.84 -54.21 24.42
C ALA A 78 5.31 -53.81 24.41
N ASN A 79 5.90 -53.81 23.22
CA ASN A 79 7.23 -53.24 22.96
C ASN A 79 7.28 -51.83 23.53
N GLN A 80 8.13 -51.60 24.52
CA GLN A 80 8.55 -50.26 24.95
C GLN A 80 9.27 -49.61 23.76
N SER A 81 8.56 -48.75 23.07
CA SER A 81 9.18 -47.80 22.13
C SER A 81 10.21 -46.97 22.90
N ALA A 82 11.48 -47.16 22.59
CA ALA A 82 12.55 -46.37 23.11
C ALA A 82 12.21 -44.89 22.93
N ALA A 83 12.22 -44.15 24.04
CA ALA A 83 12.14 -42.69 23.98
C ALA A 83 13.29 -42.18 23.09
N THR A 84 12.97 -41.75 21.90
CA THR A 84 13.92 -41.02 21.04
C THR A 84 14.29 -39.74 21.76
N THR A 85 15.51 -39.70 22.24
CA THR A 85 16.16 -38.46 22.68
C THR A 85 15.95 -37.42 21.56
N PRO A 86 15.44 -36.21 21.83
CA PRO A 86 15.34 -35.20 20.79
C PRO A 86 16.76 -34.94 20.26
N THR A 87 16.96 -35.17 18.97
CA THR A 87 18.18 -34.75 18.26
C THR A 87 18.37 -33.26 18.56
N PRO A 88 19.56 -32.80 19.00
CA PRO A 88 19.81 -31.38 19.17
C PRO A 88 19.43 -30.67 17.87
N ALA A 89 18.57 -29.66 17.95
CA ALA A 89 18.28 -28.82 16.81
C ALA A 89 19.63 -28.33 16.25
N THR A 90 19.95 -28.71 15.03
CA THR A 90 21.11 -28.18 14.31
C THR A 90 20.95 -26.66 14.32
N ALA A 91 21.96 -25.96 14.84
CA ALA A 91 21.98 -24.49 14.81
C ALA A 91 21.72 -24.04 13.36
N ALA A 92 20.95 -22.96 13.20
CA ALA A 92 20.70 -22.36 11.88
C ALA A 92 22.04 -22.18 11.15
N PRO A 93 22.13 -22.51 9.85
CA PRO A 93 23.40 -22.53 9.10
C PRO A 93 24.12 -21.19 9.04
N GLY A 94 23.47 -20.09 9.46
CA GLY A 94 24.02 -18.73 9.38
C GLY A 94 24.06 -18.18 7.95
N LEU A 95 24.09 -16.87 7.80
CA LEU A 95 24.27 -16.22 6.50
C LEU A 95 25.70 -16.48 5.95
N PRO A 96 25.91 -16.49 4.63
CA PRO A 96 27.20 -16.78 4.03
C PRO A 96 28.32 -15.87 4.54
N VAL A 97 29.45 -16.46 4.96
CA VAL A 97 30.56 -15.72 5.61
C VAL A 97 31.18 -14.71 4.65
N GLU A 98 31.21 -14.98 3.36
CA GLU A 98 31.70 -14.09 2.31
C GLU A 98 30.89 -12.80 2.19
N LEU A 99 29.62 -12.80 2.64
CA LEU A 99 28.76 -11.62 2.64
C LEU A 99 28.92 -10.77 3.92
N LYS A 100 29.67 -11.27 4.91
CA LYS A 100 29.76 -10.61 6.21
C LYS A 100 30.14 -9.13 6.14
N PRO A 101 31.11 -8.66 5.33
CA PRO A 101 31.43 -7.24 5.24
C PRO A 101 30.25 -6.38 4.75
N ALA A 102 29.44 -6.90 3.83
CA ALA A 102 28.23 -6.24 3.33
C ALA A 102 27.11 -6.27 4.38
N LEU A 103 26.89 -7.41 5.02
CA LEU A 103 25.84 -7.57 6.04
C LEU A 103 26.10 -6.74 7.29
N ASP A 104 27.39 -6.65 7.71
CA ASP A 104 27.80 -5.84 8.87
C ASP A 104 27.72 -4.33 8.61
N SER A 105 27.64 -3.90 7.34
CA SER A 105 27.48 -2.48 7.00
C SER A 105 26.04 -1.99 7.12
N LEU A 106 25.06 -2.90 7.16
CA LEU A 106 23.65 -2.56 7.37
C LEU A 106 23.44 -2.23 8.86
N SER A 107 23.09 -0.99 9.17
CA SER A 107 22.96 -0.55 10.55
C SER A 107 21.65 0.20 10.86
N ALA A 108 21.13 0.03 12.07
CA ALA A 108 19.96 0.75 12.53
C ALA A 108 20.20 2.27 12.58
N ASP A 109 21.42 2.70 12.92
CA ASP A 109 21.75 4.13 13.01
C ASP A 109 21.76 4.81 11.63
N ASP A 110 22.27 4.13 10.59
CA ASP A 110 22.28 4.66 9.23
C ASP A 110 20.87 4.67 8.63
N LEU A 111 20.07 3.59 8.82
CA LEU A 111 18.66 3.58 8.48
C LEU A 111 17.94 4.77 9.11
N LEU A 112 18.08 4.94 10.44
CA LEU A 112 17.43 6.03 11.17
C LEU A 112 17.87 7.41 10.69
N ARG A 113 19.13 7.57 10.32
CA ARG A 113 19.68 8.82 9.77
C ARG A 113 19.00 9.16 8.44
N HIS A 114 18.87 8.21 7.52
CA HIS A 114 18.19 8.41 6.24
C HIS A 114 16.70 8.71 6.44
N ILE A 115 16.02 7.94 7.29
CA ILE A 115 14.60 8.15 7.60
C ILE A 115 14.39 9.56 8.16
N LYS A 116 15.12 9.95 9.21
CA LYS A 116 15.02 11.30 9.81
C LYS A 116 15.26 12.43 8.83
N THR A 117 16.15 12.22 7.86
CA THR A 117 16.43 13.25 6.85
C THR A 117 15.24 13.39 5.91
N LEU A 118 14.81 12.27 5.30
CA LEU A 118 13.75 12.27 4.30
C LEU A 118 12.38 12.65 4.90
N SER A 119 12.10 12.27 6.16
CA SER A 119 10.84 12.58 6.84
C SER A 119 10.89 13.88 7.67
N SER A 120 11.93 14.73 7.50
CA SER A 120 11.95 16.00 8.19
C SER A 120 11.02 17.03 7.54
N ASP A 121 10.56 18.02 8.31
CA ASP A 121 9.74 19.14 7.83
C ASP A 121 10.38 19.90 6.67
N GLU A 122 11.72 19.91 6.60
CA GLU A 122 12.46 20.54 5.51
C GLU A 122 12.07 19.97 4.15
N PHE A 123 11.72 18.66 4.11
CA PHE A 123 11.31 17.95 2.90
C PHE A 123 9.82 18.09 2.57
N GLU A 124 9.06 18.87 3.38
CA GLU A 124 7.67 19.28 3.10
C GLU A 124 6.76 18.12 2.67
N GLY A 125 6.98 16.91 3.26
CA GLY A 125 6.21 15.72 2.95
C GLY A 125 6.38 15.19 1.53
N ARG A 126 7.45 15.55 0.85
CA ARG A 126 7.93 14.95 -0.43
C ARG A 126 6.89 14.87 -1.55
N GLY A 127 5.98 15.84 -1.65
CA GLY A 127 4.97 15.84 -2.72
C GLY A 127 5.58 16.01 -4.13
N PRO A 128 5.10 15.27 -5.15
CA PRO A 128 5.56 15.44 -6.54
C PRO A 128 5.34 16.86 -7.07
N GLY A 129 6.36 17.41 -7.76
CA GLY A 129 6.33 18.76 -8.31
C GLY A 129 6.38 19.88 -7.26
N THR A 130 6.96 19.61 -6.08
CA THR A 130 7.18 20.55 -5.00
C THR A 130 8.66 20.67 -4.65
N ARG A 131 9.00 21.58 -3.73
CA ARG A 131 10.35 21.69 -3.16
C ARG A 131 10.77 20.37 -2.47
N GLY A 132 9.81 19.64 -1.87
CA GLY A 132 10.07 18.33 -1.28
C GLY A 132 10.59 17.31 -2.28
N GLU A 133 10.07 17.30 -3.52
CA GLU A 133 10.67 16.49 -4.61
C GLU A 133 12.11 16.88 -4.90
N GLU A 134 12.38 18.19 -5.09
CA GLU A 134 13.73 18.68 -5.41
C GLU A 134 14.76 18.22 -4.37
N LEU A 135 14.40 18.33 -3.08
CA LEU A 135 15.26 17.92 -1.97
C LEU A 135 15.44 16.40 -1.92
N SER A 136 14.36 15.63 -2.13
CA SER A 136 14.41 14.16 -2.12
C SER A 136 15.25 13.59 -3.25
N VAL A 137 15.01 14.04 -4.48
CA VAL A 137 15.78 13.64 -5.67
C VAL A 137 17.24 14.00 -5.51
N LYS A 138 17.55 15.20 -5.02
CA LYS A 138 18.92 15.64 -4.74
C LYS A 138 19.57 14.75 -3.68
N TYR A 139 18.91 14.55 -2.54
CA TYR A 139 19.46 13.76 -1.43
C TYR A 139 19.77 12.32 -1.86
N ILE A 140 18.81 11.64 -2.49
CA ILE A 140 18.99 10.25 -2.95
C ILE A 140 20.11 10.17 -3.97
N THR A 141 20.17 11.10 -4.92
CA THR A 141 21.25 11.17 -5.92
C THR A 141 22.61 11.36 -5.26
N GLU A 142 22.73 12.26 -4.29
CA GLU A 142 23.97 12.49 -3.53
C GLU A 142 24.39 11.25 -2.72
N GLN A 143 23.43 10.48 -2.16
CA GLN A 143 23.75 9.23 -1.49
C GLN A 143 24.27 8.19 -2.48
N TYR A 144 23.64 7.99 -3.64
CA TYR A 144 24.15 7.07 -4.66
C TYR A 144 25.56 7.46 -5.15
N GLN A 145 25.83 8.76 -5.31
CA GLN A 145 27.17 9.25 -5.65
C GLN A 145 28.17 9.00 -4.52
N ARG A 146 27.79 9.27 -3.26
CA ARG A 146 28.63 9.04 -2.08
C ARG A 146 29.11 7.60 -1.97
N ILE A 147 28.24 6.64 -2.22
CA ILE A 147 28.57 5.22 -2.15
C ILE A 147 29.21 4.68 -3.44
N GLY A 148 29.42 5.53 -4.45
CA GLY A 148 30.18 5.20 -5.68
C GLY A 148 29.40 4.41 -6.72
N LEU A 149 28.08 4.42 -6.70
CA LEU A 149 27.26 3.85 -7.77
C LEU A 149 27.29 4.71 -9.01
N LYS A 150 27.10 4.08 -10.16
CA LYS A 150 26.99 4.79 -11.45
C LYS A 150 25.56 5.32 -11.67
N PRO A 151 25.41 6.38 -12.50
CA PRO A 151 24.10 6.75 -13.02
C PRO A 151 23.38 5.54 -13.60
N GLY A 152 22.11 5.37 -13.22
CA GLY A 152 21.27 4.27 -13.69
C GLY A 152 20.61 4.56 -15.03
N ASN A 153 20.47 5.83 -15.44
CA ASN A 153 19.99 6.17 -16.76
C ASN A 153 21.13 6.08 -17.79
N PRO A 154 20.92 5.39 -18.93
CA PRO A 154 21.92 5.31 -20.02
C PRO A 154 22.35 6.65 -20.60
N ASP A 155 21.62 7.74 -20.38
CA ASP A 155 22.01 9.10 -20.77
C ASP A 155 23.13 9.70 -19.88
N GLY A 156 23.54 8.99 -18.83
CA GLY A 156 24.57 9.41 -17.88
C GLY A 156 24.06 10.19 -16.68
N THR A 157 22.74 10.28 -16.50
CA THR A 157 22.08 10.92 -15.33
C THR A 157 21.58 9.87 -14.33
N TYR A 158 21.29 10.32 -13.09
CA TYR A 158 20.65 9.48 -12.08
C TYR A 158 19.12 9.54 -12.12
N VAL A 159 18.54 10.21 -13.10
CA VAL A 159 17.09 10.43 -13.11
C VAL A 159 16.47 9.96 -14.42
N GLN A 160 15.27 9.41 -14.32
CA GLN A 160 14.34 9.21 -15.42
C GLN A 160 13.17 10.18 -15.21
N LYS A 161 12.94 11.07 -16.17
CA LYS A 161 11.79 11.97 -16.12
C LYS A 161 10.48 11.21 -16.26
N VAL A 162 9.54 11.53 -15.41
CA VAL A 162 8.17 11.01 -15.41
C VAL A 162 7.22 12.17 -15.67
N PRO A 163 6.72 12.33 -16.90
CA PRO A 163 5.83 13.44 -17.24
C PRO A 163 4.45 13.21 -16.63
N LEU A 164 4.05 14.07 -15.67
CA LEU A 164 2.78 13.98 -14.97
C LEU A 164 1.87 15.18 -15.30
N ALA A 165 0.57 14.88 -15.43
CA ALA A 165 -0.50 15.86 -15.43
C ALA A 165 -1.15 15.89 -14.06
N GLY A 166 -1.00 17.02 -13.35
CA GLY A 166 -1.65 17.28 -12.08
C GLY A 166 -3.03 17.90 -12.29
N PHE A 167 -3.99 17.46 -11.52
CA PHE A 167 -5.34 18.00 -11.52
C PHE A 167 -5.92 18.06 -10.11
N ARG A 168 -6.51 19.21 -9.77
CA ARG A 168 -7.30 19.40 -8.56
C ARG A 168 -8.75 19.55 -8.96
N ALA A 169 -9.57 18.58 -8.56
CA ALA A 169 -10.97 18.53 -8.89
C ALA A 169 -11.83 19.35 -7.90
N GLU A 170 -12.79 20.10 -8.43
CA GLU A 170 -13.90 20.73 -7.71
C GLU A 170 -15.19 20.10 -8.24
N PRO A 171 -15.61 18.94 -7.69
CA PRO A 171 -16.77 18.22 -8.18
C PRO A 171 -18.06 18.73 -7.55
N GLU A 172 -19.11 18.85 -8.37
CA GLU A 172 -20.49 18.93 -7.94
C GLU A 172 -21.22 17.68 -8.43
N ALA A 173 -22.00 17.02 -7.57
CA ALA A 173 -22.77 15.82 -7.90
C ALA A 173 -24.18 15.89 -7.34
N ALA A 174 -25.13 15.40 -8.16
CA ALA A 174 -26.51 15.22 -7.75
C ALA A 174 -27.08 13.95 -8.40
N PHE A 175 -27.92 13.23 -7.65
CA PHE A 175 -28.69 12.11 -8.17
C PHE A 175 -30.18 12.48 -8.22
N LYS A 176 -30.87 12.04 -9.27
CA LYS A 176 -32.28 12.25 -9.45
C LYS A 176 -33.00 10.90 -9.48
N VAL A 177 -33.98 10.70 -8.59
CA VAL A 177 -34.82 9.51 -8.53
C VAL A 177 -36.29 9.94 -8.69
N GLY A 178 -36.90 9.68 -9.83
CA GLY A 178 -38.17 10.28 -10.21
C GLY A 178 -38.06 11.81 -10.24
N ASP A 179 -38.91 12.49 -9.46
CA ASP A 179 -38.89 13.96 -9.32
C ASP A 179 -38.05 14.45 -8.12
N LYS A 180 -37.45 13.55 -7.36
CA LYS A 180 -36.66 13.88 -6.16
C LYS A 180 -35.19 14.00 -6.52
N GLU A 181 -34.56 15.09 -6.09
CA GLU A 181 -33.11 15.29 -6.18
C GLU A 181 -32.45 14.96 -4.84
N MET A 182 -31.41 14.13 -4.90
CA MET A 182 -30.51 13.85 -3.79
C MET A 182 -29.23 14.65 -4.03
N LYS A 183 -29.04 15.70 -3.23
CA LYS A 183 -27.80 16.50 -3.24
C LYS A 183 -26.73 15.80 -2.40
N LEU A 184 -25.52 15.82 -2.87
CA LEU A 184 -24.37 15.19 -2.25
C LEU A 184 -23.34 16.26 -1.85
N GLU A 185 -22.76 16.13 -0.67
CA GLU A 185 -21.71 16.99 -0.14
C GLU A 185 -20.34 16.37 -0.40
N ASN A 186 -19.52 17.07 -1.21
CA ASN A 186 -18.16 16.61 -1.55
C ASN A 186 -17.29 16.45 -0.28
N LEU A 187 -16.43 15.41 -0.27
CA LEU A 187 -15.55 14.98 0.84
C LEU A 187 -16.27 14.40 2.06
N LYS A 188 -17.58 14.47 2.10
CA LYS A 188 -18.40 13.93 3.19
C LYS A 188 -19.27 12.75 2.73
N ASP A 189 -20.04 12.94 1.68
CA ASP A 189 -20.95 11.94 1.13
C ASP A 189 -20.30 11.15 -0.01
N TYR A 190 -19.42 11.82 -0.76
CA TYR A 190 -18.72 11.28 -1.92
C TYR A 190 -17.40 12.01 -2.18
N VAL A 191 -16.60 11.41 -3.05
CA VAL A 191 -15.51 12.07 -3.76
C VAL A 191 -15.63 11.76 -5.25
N ALA A 192 -15.17 12.67 -6.10
CA ALA A 192 -15.13 12.43 -7.54
C ALA A 192 -13.96 13.18 -8.20
N VAL A 193 -13.34 12.53 -9.18
CA VAL A 193 -12.29 13.10 -10.00
C VAL A 193 -12.51 12.70 -11.46
N SER A 194 -11.87 13.40 -12.36
CA SER A 194 -11.71 12.97 -13.75
C SER A 194 -10.23 12.85 -14.08
N ARG A 195 -9.79 11.64 -14.42
CA ARG A 195 -8.43 11.42 -14.92
C ARG A 195 -8.27 11.78 -16.40
N ARG A 196 -9.36 12.20 -17.07
CA ARG A 196 -9.31 12.97 -18.30
C ARG A 196 -8.93 14.39 -17.91
N TYR A 197 -7.65 14.73 -17.87
CA TYR A 197 -7.18 16.02 -17.40
C TYR A 197 -7.56 17.18 -18.33
N GLN A 198 -8.86 17.49 -18.34
CA GLN A 198 -9.50 18.59 -19.02
C GLN A 198 -9.98 19.63 -18.00
N PRO A 199 -10.05 20.93 -18.35
CA PRO A 199 -10.50 21.98 -17.43
C PRO A 199 -11.91 21.76 -16.88
N GLN A 200 -12.76 21.08 -17.65
CA GLN A 200 -14.11 20.72 -17.25
C GLN A 200 -14.49 19.38 -17.84
N VAL A 201 -15.14 18.55 -17.01
CA VAL A 201 -15.74 17.28 -17.43
C VAL A 201 -17.15 17.19 -16.86
N ASP A 202 -18.11 16.95 -17.73
CA ASP A 202 -19.53 16.87 -17.40
C ASP A 202 -20.09 15.50 -17.74
N VAL A 203 -20.88 14.95 -16.83
CA VAL A 203 -21.79 13.83 -17.06
C VAL A 203 -23.19 14.31 -16.72
N ASN A 204 -24.06 14.39 -17.73
CA ASN A 204 -25.38 14.99 -17.58
C ASN A 204 -26.46 13.92 -17.65
N ASP A 205 -27.28 13.83 -16.58
CA ASP A 205 -28.52 13.05 -16.53
C ASP A 205 -28.34 11.59 -17.02
N SER A 206 -27.23 10.95 -16.60
CA SER A 206 -26.83 9.60 -16.99
C SER A 206 -27.59 8.54 -16.19
N ASP A 207 -28.20 7.56 -16.88
CA ASP A 207 -28.90 6.44 -16.22
C ASP A 207 -27.94 5.65 -15.32
N MET A 208 -28.39 5.32 -14.11
CA MET A 208 -27.59 4.59 -13.11
C MET A 208 -27.91 3.10 -13.12
N VAL A 209 -26.87 2.27 -13.13
CA VAL A 209 -26.98 0.81 -13.12
C VAL A 209 -26.08 0.22 -12.06
N PHE A 210 -26.64 -0.57 -11.16
CA PHE A 210 -25.88 -1.40 -10.23
C PHE A 210 -25.38 -2.66 -10.95
N VAL A 211 -24.07 -2.85 -11.00
CA VAL A 211 -23.40 -3.96 -11.69
C VAL A 211 -22.67 -4.89 -10.72
N GLY A 212 -23.21 -5.04 -9.50
CA GLY A 212 -22.57 -5.91 -8.49
C GLY A 212 -21.15 -5.46 -8.18
N TYR A 213 -20.19 -6.34 -8.34
CA TYR A 213 -18.77 -6.02 -8.17
C TYR A 213 -18.12 -5.45 -9.45
N GLY A 214 -18.84 -5.42 -10.57
CA GLY A 214 -18.33 -4.91 -11.84
C GLY A 214 -17.17 -5.73 -12.41
N VAL A 215 -17.21 -7.07 -12.23
CA VAL A 215 -16.15 -7.99 -12.62
C VAL A 215 -16.52 -8.77 -13.87
N GLU A 216 -15.57 -8.85 -14.80
CA GLU A 216 -15.56 -9.80 -15.91
C GLU A 216 -14.30 -10.65 -15.83
N ALA A 217 -14.44 -11.91 -15.37
CA ALA A 217 -13.35 -12.85 -15.10
C ALA A 217 -13.66 -14.20 -15.75
N PRO A 218 -13.30 -14.40 -17.03
CA PRO A 218 -13.62 -15.58 -17.80
C PRO A 218 -13.07 -16.88 -17.21
N GLU A 219 -11.90 -16.84 -16.55
CA GLU A 219 -11.26 -18.00 -15.89
C GLU A 219 -12.09 -18.54 -14.73
N TYR A 220 -12.90 -17.71 -14.08
CA TYR A 220 -13.87 -18.12 -13.06
C TYR A 220 -15.28 -18.33 -13.65
N GLY A 221 -15.47 -18.09 -14.96
CA GLY A 221 -16.79 -18.07 -15.61
C GLY A 221 -17.69 -17.01 -14.96
N TRP A 222 -17.12 -15.85 -14.63
CA TRP A 222 -17.79 -14.73 -13.96
C TRP A 222 -17.97 -13.56 -14.92
N ASP A 223 -19.17 -13.01 -14.95
CA ASP A 223 -19.52 -11.82 -15.73
C ASP A 223 -20.67 -11.07 -15.03
N ASP A 224 -20.36 -9.96 -14.39
CA ASP A 224 -21.37 -9.13 -13.71
C ASP A 224 -22.21 -8.30 -14.69
N TYR A 225 -21.80 -8.18 -15.93
CA TYR A 225 -22.50 -7.36 -16.94
C TYR A 225 -23.54 -8.14 -17.73
N LYS A 226 -23.37 -9.45 -17.90
CA LYS A 226 -24.31 -10.35 -18.62
C LYS A 226 -24.77 -9.81 -19.98
N GLY A 227 -23.89 -9.10 -20.69
CA GLY A 227 -24.19 -8.51 -21.98
C GLY A 227 -25.11 -7.29 -21.95
N VAL A 228 -25.39 -6.71 -20.78
CA VAL A 228 -26.13 -5.45 -20.66
C VAL A 228 -25.28 -4.31 -21.23
N ASP A 229 -25.84 -3.51 -22.14
CA ASP A 229 -25.17 -2.30 -22.63
C ASP A 229 -25.15 -1.22 -21.56
N VAL A 230 -23.94 -0.91 -21.08
CA VAL A 230 -23.68 0.10 -20.07
C VAL A 230 -22.98 1.34 -20.62
N LYS A 231 -22.82 1.42 -21.93
CA LYS A 231 -22.19 2.57 -22.60
C LYS A 231 -22.95 3.86 -22.29
N GLY A 232 -22.22 4.88 -21.86
CA GLY A 232 -22.79 6.18 -21.53
C GLY A 232 -23.59 6.22 -20.20
N LYS A 233 -23.63 5.11 -19.45
CA LYS A 233 -24.31 5.03 -18.15
C LYS A 233 -23.37 5.30 -17.00
N THR A 234 -23.92 5.60 -15.81
CA THR A 234 -23.21 5.66 -14.53
C THR A 234 -23.31 4.31 -13.86
N LEU A 235 -22.17 3.66 -13.63
CA LEU A 235 -22.11 2.37 -12.95
C LEU A 235 -21.99 2.57 -11.45
N VAL A 236 -22.71 1.76 -10.68
CA VAL A 236 -22.57 1.65 -9.22
C VAL A 236 -22.04 0.26 -8.90
N MET A 237 -20.91 0.19 -8.21
CA MET A 237 -20.15 -1.04 -7.98
C MET A 237 -19.80 -1.21 -6.51
N LEU A 238 -19.69 -2.46 -6.07
CA LEU A 238 -19.13 -2.83 -4.78
C LEU A 238 -17.59 -2.86 -4.86
N VAL A 239 -16.94 -2.50 -3.77
CA VAL A 239 -15.48 -2.65 -3.61
C VAL A 239 -15.14 -4.11 -3.27
N ASN A 240 -13.90 -4.53 -3.53
CA ASN A 240 -13.38 -5.88 -3.31
C ASN A 240 -13.90 -6.93 -4.31
N ASP A 241 -13.53 -8.20 -4.11
CA ASP A 241 -13.99 -9.34 -4.90
C ASP A 241 -15.36 -9.82 -4.45
N PRO A 242 -16.11 -10.52 -5.32
CA PRO A 242 -17.28 -11.26 -4.90
C PRO A 242 -16.93 -12.26 -3.79
N ALA A 243 -17.51 -12.09 -2.60
CA ALA A 243 -17.27 -12.96 -1.45
C ALA A 243 -18.05 -14.29 -1.59
N VAL A 244 -17.63 -15.14 -2.51
CA VAL A 244 -18.33 -16.39 -2.86
C VAL A 244 -18.14 -17.43 -1.74
N PRO A 245 -19.22 -17.95 -1.10
CA PRO A 245 -19.10 -18.98 -0.09
C PRO A 245 -18.59 -20.30 -0.64
N ASP A 246 -17.77 -21.00 0.14
CA ASP A 246 -17.37 -22.38 -0.19
C ASP A 246 -18.59 -23.32 -0.16
N PRO A 247 -18.87 -24.08 -1.22
CA PRO A 247 -20.01 -24.99 -1.28
C PRO A 247 -19.99 -26.08 -0.19
N SER A 248 -18.82 -26.45 0.32
CA SER A 248 -18.67 -27.47 1.36
C SER A 248 -18.74 -26.89 2.78
N ASP A 249 -18.40 -25.61 2.97
CA ASP A 249 -18.42 -24.91 4.25
C ASP A 249 -18.77 -23.42 4.03
N PRO A 250 -20.07 -23.06 3.99
CA PRO A 250 -20.50 -21.69 3.71
C PRO A 250 -20.05 -20.62 4.72
N SER A 251 -19.39 -21.03 5.82
CA SER A 251 -18.74 -20.11 6.75
C SER A 251 -17.38 -19.60 6.26
N LYS A 252 -16.86 -20.17 5.16
CA LYS A 252 -15.61 -19.80 4.50
C LYS A 252 -15.87 -19.34 3.07
N LEU A 253 -14.89 -18.65 2.49
CA LEU A 253 -14.90 -18.31 1.07
C LEU A 253 -14.29 -19.42 0.22
N ASP A 254 -14.83 -19.60 -1.00
CA ASP A 254 -14.35 -20.61 -1.95
C ASP A 254 -12.93 -20.28 -2.44
N PRO A 255 -11.90 -21.07 -2.10
CA PRO A 255 -10.53 -20.79 -2.51
C PRO A 255 -10.31 -20.93 -4.04
N ASN A 256 -11.25 -21.57 -4.76
CA ASN A 256 -11.17 -21.74 -6.21
C ASN A 256 -11.84 -20.59 -6.99
N THR A 257 -12.53 -19.68 -6.29
CA THR A 257 -13.19 -18.51 -6.89
C THR A 257 -12.64 -17.26 -6.22
N PHE A 258 -11.99 -16.39 -7.00
CA PHE A 258 -11.31 -15.17 -6.53
C PHE A 258 -10.35 -15.42 -5.35
N LYS A 259 -9.66 -16.59 -5.33
CA LYS A 259 -8.67 -16.96 -4.28
C LYS A 259 -9.22 -16.91 -2.84
N GLY A 260 -10.53 -16.99 -2.65
CA GLY A 260 -11.17 -16.99 -1.32
C GLY A 260 -10.95 -15.71 -0.53
N ASN A 261 -10.20 -15.79 0.58
CA ASN A 261 -9.95 -14.62 1.43
C ASN A 261 -8.93 -13.62 0.85
N ALA A 262 -8.10 -14.05 -0.10
CA ALA A 262 -7.11 -13.15 -0.70
C ALA A 262 -7.75 -12.34 -1.83
N MET A 263 -7.60 -11.02 -1.78
CA MET A 263 -8.07 -10.17 -2.87
C MET A 263 -7.32 -10.51 -4.16
N THR A 264 -8.05 -10.55 -5.28
CA THR A 264 -7.48 -10.57 -6.63
C THR A 264 -7.43 -9.15 -7.22
N TYR A 265 -6.81 -8.96 -8.40
CA TYR A 265 -6.84 -7.66 -9.05
C TYR A 265 -8.27 -7.17 -9.35
N TYR A 266 -9.20 -8.09 -9.58
CA TYR A 266 -10.62 -7.75 -9.78
C TYR A 266 -11.24 -7.00 -8.59
N GLY A 267 -10.74 -7.25 -7.36
CA GLY A 267 -11.19 -6.56 -6.15
C GLY A 267 -10.70 -5.13 -6.00
N ARG A 268 -9.63 -4.76 -6.72
CA ARG A 268 -9.06 -3.42 -6.63
C ARG A 268 -9.96 -2.35 -7.25
N TRP A 269 -10.04 -1.20 -6.59
CA TRP A 269 -10.80 -0.06 -7.10
C TRP A 269 -10.28 0.43 -8.46
N THR A 270 -8.99 0.32 -8.73
CA THR A 270 -8.39 0.64 -10.04
C THR A 270 -8.97 -0.21 -11.15
N TYR A 271 -9.11 -1.53 -10.94
CA TYR A 271 -9.75 -2.42 -11.90
C TYR A 271 -11.18 -1.99 -12.22
N LYS A 272 -11.96 -1.56 -11.21
CA LYS A 272 -13.36 -1.14 -11.40
C LYS A 272 -13.47 0.02 -12.39
N TYR A 273 -12.59 1.02 -12.27
CA TYR A 273 -12.57 2.15 -13.20
C TYR A 273 -12.01 1.79 -14.56
N GLU A 274 -11.01 0.91 -14.62
CA GLU A 274 -10.51 0.39 -15.89
C GLU A 274 -11.58 -0.39 -16.65
N GLU A 275 -12.34 -1.25 -15.96
CA GLU A 275 -13.42 -2.01 -16.57
C GLU A 275 -14.57 -1.09 -17.02
N ALA A 276 -14.97 -0.13 -16.20
CA ALA A 276 -15.95 0.88 -16.59
C ALA A 276 -15.52 1.64 -17.86
N SER A 277 -14.21 1.95 -17.96
CA SER A 277 -13.63 2.58 -19.17
C SER A 277 -13.71 1.67 -20.37
N ARG A 278 -13.35 0.39 -20.25
CA ARG A 278 -13.45 -0.63 -21.33
C ARG A 278 -14.88 -0.80 -21.82
N LYS A 279 -15.85 -0.73 -20.91
CA LYS A 279 -17.29 -0.81 -21.23
C LYS A 279 -17.88 0.50 -21.76
N GLY A 280 -17.10 1.59 -21.78
CA GLY A 280 -17.54 2.90 -22.28
C GLY A 280 -18.56 3.61 -21.39
N ALA A 281 -18.55 3.34 -20.09
CA ALA A 281 -19.38 4.03 -19.11
C ALA A 281 -19.07 5.53 -19.06
N ALA A 282 -20.06 6.36 -18.72
CA ALA A 282 -19.88 7.79 -18.54
C ALA A 282 -19.23 8.12 -17.20
N ALA A 283 -19.68 7.44 -16.14
CA ALA A 283 -19.15 7.55 -14.78
C ALA A 283 -19.14 6.19 -14.10
N ALA A 284 -18.30 6.06 -13.08
CA ALA A 284 -18.25 4.88 -12.24
C ALA A 284 -18.16 5.29 -10.77
N ILE A 285 -19.03 4.71 -9.94
CA ILE A 285 -19.16 5.00 -8.51
C ILE A 285 -18.91 3.71 -7.76
N ILE A 286 -17.94 3.71 -6.86
CA ILE A 286 -17.69 2.60 -5.94
C ILE A 286 -18.35 2.90 -4.60
N VAL A 287 -19.13 1.95 -4.09
CA VAL A 287 -19.69 2.03 -2.74
C VAL A 287 -18.58 1.71 -1.75
N HIS A 288 -18.29 2.65 -0.85
CA HIS A 288 -17.29 2.47 0.19
C HIS A 288 -17.88 1.69 1.38
N GLU A 289 -17.25 0.57 1.68
CA GLU A 289 -17.47 -0.22 2.89
C GLU A 289 -16.12 -0.43 3.56
N GLU A 290 -15.97 -0.01 4.82
CA GLU A 290 -14.67 -0.02 5.53
C GLU A 290 -14.00 -1.40 5.56
N GLY A 291 -14.76 -2.45 5.91
CA GLY A 291 -14.22 -3.81 5.95
C GLY A 291 -13.65 -4.26 4.60
N PRO A 292 -14.45 -4.28 3.51
CA PRO A 292 -13.99 -4.63 2.18
C PRO A 292 -12.93 -3.69 1.59
N ALA A 293 -12.97 -2.40 1.88
CA ALA A 293 -11.96 -1.43 1.42
C ALA A 293 -10.63 -1.59 2.17
N GLY A 294 -10.71 -1.97 3.46
CA GLY A 294 -9.55 -2.11 4.35
C GLY A 294 -9.07 -0.81 4.99
N TYR A 295 -9.84 0.27 4.85
CA TYR A 295 -9.57 1.59 5.44
C TYR A 295 -10.86 2.41 5.55
N PRO A 296 -10.92 3.43 6.45
CA PRO A 296 -12.07 4.32 6.60
C PRO A 296 -12.21 5.29 5.42
N PHE A 297 -13.40 5.89 5.25
CA PHE A 297 -13.69 6.80 4.12
C PHE A 297 -12.80 8.06 4.14
N GLU A 298 -12.32 8.48 5.31
CA GLU A 298 -11.42 9.61 5.49
C GLU A 298 -10.11 9.46 4.70
N VAL A 299 -9.60 8.24 4.52
CA VAL A 299 -8.43 7.96 3.67
C VAL A 299 -8.73 8.31 2.22
N VAL A 300 -9.92 7.94 1.73
CA VAL A 300 -10.35 8.27 0.37
C VAL A 300 -10.56 9.77 0.21
N SER A 301 -11.31 10.42 1.13
CA SER A 301 -11.58 11.85 1.05
C SER A 301 -10.32 12.69 1.22
N GLY A 302 -9.39 12.27 2.08
CA GLY A 302 -8.09 12.91 2.28
C GLY A 302 -7.20 12.88 1.04
N SER A 303 -7.18 11.75 0.33
CA SER A 303 -6.36 11.58 -0.88
C SER A 303 -6.99 12.26 -2.10
N TRP A 304 -8.29 12.03 -2.34
CA TRP A 304 -8.99 12.54 -3.54
C TRP A 304 -9.36 14.03 -3.46
N GLY A 305 -9.45 14.60 -2.26
CA GLY A 305 -9.67 16.02 -2.04
C GLY A 305 -8.45 16.91 -2.34
N ARG A 306 -7.30 16.30 -2.60
CA ARG A 306 -6.04 16.99 -2.91
C ARG A 306 -5.76 17.00 -4.42
N GLU A 307 -4.58 17.49 -4.79
CA GLU A 307 -4.09 17.35 -6.15
C GLU A 307 -3.79 15.88 -6.45
N ASN A 308 -4.34 15.40 -7.53
CA ASN A 308 -4.08 14.08 -8.09
C ASN A 308 -3.22 14.21 -9.34
N PHE A 309 -2.57 13.11 -9.72
CA PHE A 309 -1.74 13.06 -10.91
C PHE A 309 -2.11 11.85 -11.78
N ASP A 310 -1.77 11.93 -13.06
CA ASP A 310 -1.68 10.79 -13.95
C ASP A 310 -0.52 11.02 -14.93
N ILE A 311 -0.02 9.94 -15.55
CA ILE A 311 1.01 10.05 -16.59
C ILE A 311 0.42 10.83 -17.77
N GLN A 312 1.19 11.79 -18.29
CA GLN A 312 0.76 12.54 -19.47
C GLN A 312 0.60 11.61 -20.68
N SER A 313 -0.55 11.68 -21.30
CA SER A 313 -0.83 10.95 -22.54
C SER A 313 -1.23 11.92 -23.65
N PRO A 314 -0.89 11.63 -24.93
CA PRO A 314 -1.20 12.51 -26.07
C PRO A 314 -2.68 12.79 -26.23
N ASP A 315 -3.55 11.83 -25.91
CA ASP A 315 -5.00 11.91 -25.99
C ASP A 315 -5.66 12.47 -24.72
N LYS A 316 -4.85 12.87 -23.72
CA LYS A 316 -5.32 13.35 -22.41
C LYS A 316 -6.25 12.36 -21.71
N ASN A 317 -5.92 11.08 -21.81
CA ASN A 317 -6.70 9.97 -21.22
C ASN A 317 -8.16 9.94 -21.70
N ALA A 318 -8.43 10.30 -22.95
CA ALA A 318 -9.78 10.34 -23.50
C ALA A 318 -10.50 8.97 -23.43
N GLY A 319 -9.74 7.87 -23.43
CA GLY A 319 -10.25 6.52 -23.28
C GLY A 319 -10.71 6.14 -21.86
N ARG A 320 -10.35 6.93 -20.82
CA ARG A 320 -10.77 6.67 -19.43
C ARG A 320 -12.25 7.01 -19.24
N VAL A 321 -12.89 6.40 -18.23
CA VAL A 321 -14.23 6.81 -17.77
C VAL A 321 -14.26 8.31 -17.45
N GLY A 322 -15.36 8.99 -17.74
CA GLY A 322 -15.45 10.45 -17.55
C GLY A 322 -15.28 10.88 -16.11
N VAL A 323 -15.89 10.13 -15.20
CA VAL A 323 -15.85 10.38 -13.74
C VAL A 323 -15.56 9.10 -12.99
N GLU A 324 -14.55 9.14 -12.14
CA GLU A 324 -14.24 8.14 -11.11
C GLU A 324 -14.73 8.70 -9.77
N SER A 325 -15.52 7.92 -9.00
CA SER A 325 -16.15 8.39 -7.78
C SER A 325 -16.28 7.29 -6.73
N TRP A 326 -16.20 7.67 -5.47
CA TRP A 326 -16.63 6.85 -4.34
C TRP A 326 -17.81 7.51 -3.67
N ILE A 327 -18.71 6.70 -3.10
CA ILE A 327 -19.84 7.15 -2.30
C ILE A 327 -19.85 6.39 -0.97
N THR A 328 -20.22 7.06 0.13
CA THR A 328 -20.37 6.41 1.41
C THR A 328 -21.49 5.37 1.39
N LEU A 329 -21.37 4.34 2.23
CA LEU A 329 -22.37 3.28 2.32
C LEU A 329 -23.78 3.83 2.65
N ASP A 330 -23.87 4.80 3.56
CA ASP A 330 -25.16 5.38 3.96
C ASP A 330 -25.85 6.07 2.77
N ARG A 331 -25.11 6.86 1.99
CA ARG A 331 -25.66 7.51 0.79
C ARG A 331 -26.01 6.53 -0.31
N ALA A 332 -25.23 5.46 -0.46
CA ALA A 332 -25.59 4.38 -1.37
C ALA A 332 -26.90 3.70 -0.96
N LYS A 333 -27.06 3.35 0.33
CA LYS A 333 -28.32 2.78 0.85
C LYS A 333 -29.51 3.70 0.65
N GLU A 334 -29.37 5.01 0.87
CA GLU A 334 -30.42 5.99 0.58
C GLU A 334 -30.80 6.02 -0.92
N LEU A 335 -29.82 5.99 -1.81
CA LEU A 335 -30.05 5.92 -3.26
C LEU A 335 -30.84 4.68 -3.64
N PHE A 336 -30.43 3.50 -3.14
CA PHE A 336 -31.10 2.23 -3.44
C PHE A 336 -32.55 2.23 -2.90
N ALA A 337 -32.74 2.64 -1.66
CA ALA A 337 -34.07 2.74 -1.06
C ALA A 337 -35.00 3.73 -1.82
N ALA A 338 -34.47 4.90 -2.22
CA ALA A 338 -35.22 5.85 -3.04
C ALA A 338 -35.62 5.26 -4.40
N SER A 339 -34.75 4.40 -4.97
CA SER A 339 -34.96 3.68 -6.23
C SER A 339 -35.90 2.46 -6.09
N GLY A 340 -36.42 2.19 -4.90
CA GLY A 340 -37.26 1.04 -4.61
C GLY A 340 -36.49 -0.28 -4.54
N GLN A 341 -35.17 -0.24 -4.31
CA GLN A 341 -34.29 -1.39 -4.22
C GLN A 341 -33.78 -1.59 -2.79
N ASP A 342 -33.53 -2.83 -2.42
CA ASP A 342 -32.87 -3.20 -1.16
C ASP A 342 -31.38 -3.45 -1.44
N PHE A 343 -30.52 -2.58 -0.90
CA PHE A 343 -29.07 -2.68 -1.08
C PHE A 343 -28.49 -4.00 -0.58
N ASP A 344 -28.88 -4.42 0.63
CA ASP A 344 -28.32 -5.62 1.26
C ASP A 344 -28.77 -6.89 0.53
N ALA A 345 -30.00 -6.92 0.02
CA ALA A 345 -30.51 -8.00 -0.83
C ALA A 345 -29.75 -8.07 -2.17
N LEU A 346 -29.51 -6.93 -2.81
CA LEU A 346 -28.75 -6.88 -4.07
C LEU A 346 -27.27 -7.21 -3.89
N LYS A 347 -26.65 -6.75 -2.79
CA LYS A 347 -25.29 -7.16 -2.41
C LYS A 347 -25.20 -8.68 -2.24
N LYS A 348 -26.17 -9.29 -1.55
CA LYS A 348 -26.24 -10.75 -1.40
C LYS A 348 -26.45 -11.46 -2.75
N ALA A 349 -27.20 -10.91 -3.67
CA ALA A 349 -27.36 -11.48 -5.01
C ALA A 349 -26.07 -11.38 -5.82
N ALA A 350 -25.30 -10.29 -5.65
CA ALA A 350 -24.08 -10.02 -6.40
C ALA A 350 -22.92 -11.00 -6.13
N ILE A 351 -23.00 -11.84 -5.09
CA ILE A 351 -22.01 -12.92 -4.84
C ILE A 351 -22.35 -14.22 -5.57
N THR A 352 -23.28 -14.19 -6.51
CA THR A 352 -23.68 -15.38 -7.28
C THR A 352 -23.45 -15.19 -8.77
N LYS A 353 -23.09 -16.27 -9.46
CA LYS A 353 -22.91 -16.25 -10.93
C LYS A 353 -24.19 -15.92 -11.71
N ASP A 354 -25.36 -16.01 -11.09
CA ASP A 354 -26.66 -15.71 -11.70
C ASP A 354 -27.05 -14.23 -11.57
N PHE A 355 -26.29 -13.42 -10.82
CA PHE A 355 -26.52 -11.99 -10.69
C PHE A 355 -26.64 -11.33 -12.06
N LYS A 356 -27.53 -10.36 -12.20
CA LYS A 356 -27.70 -9.52 -13.39
C LYS A 356 -27.70 -8.06 -12.98
N PRO A 357 -27.17 -7.16 -13.83
CA PRO A 357 -27.24 -5.73 -13.61
C PRO A 357 -28.67 -5.24 -13.32
N VAL A 358 -28.79 -4.30 -12.39
CA VAL A 358 -30.07 -3.74 -11.97
C VAL A 358 -30.11 -2.25 -12.27
N ALA A 359 -31.07 -1.82 -13.09
CA ALA A 359 -31.34 -0.40 -13.28
C ALA A 359 -31.88 0.21 -12.00
N LEU A 360 -31.27 1.28 -11.52
CA LEU A 360 -31.68 1.93 -10.30
C LEU A 360 -32.85 2.93 -10.49
N ASN A 361 -33.32 3.09 -11.74
CA ASN A 361 -34.33 4.13 -12.09
C ASN A 361 -33.95 5.52 -11.53
N ALA A 362 -32.68 5.76 -11.48
CA ALA A 362 -32.04 6.99 -11.02
C ALA A 362 -31.10 7.51 -12.10
N ARG A 363 -30.82 8.80 -12.04
CA ARG A 363 -29.89 9.48 -12.95
C ARG A 363 -28.84 10.23 -12.17
N ALA A 364 -27.60 10.22 -12.66
CA ALA A 364 -26.50 10.95 -12.09
C ALA A 364 -26.10 12.14 -12.94
N THR A 365 -25.79 13.26 -12.29
CA THR A 365 -25.16 14.43 -12.89
C THR A 365 -23.90 14.74 -12.12
N PHE A 366 -22.79 14.91 -12.84
CA PHE A 366 -21.51 15.36 -12.31
C PHE A 366 -21.01 16.53 -13.13
N HIS A 367 -20.55 17.57 -12.43
CA HIS A 367 -19.83 18.70 -13.01
C HIS A 367 -18.48 18.81 -12.29
N ILE A 368 -17.40 18.53 -13.01
CA ILE A 368 -16.05 18.58 -12.42
C ILE A 368 -15.28 19.71 -13.09
N LYS A 369 -14.92 20.72 -12.30
CA LYS A 369 -13.95 21.75 -12.71
C LYS A 369 -12.58 21.32 -12.20
N ASN A 370 -11.56 21.43 -13.04
CA ASN A 370 -10.19 21.06 -12.71
C ASN A 370 -9.28 22.27 -12.82
N THR A 371 -8.46 22.48 -11.78
CA THR A 371 -7.22 23.25 -11.90
C THR A 371 -6.15 22.29 -12.39
N LEU A 372 -5.49 22.61 -13.50
CA LEU A 372 -4.53 21.71 -14.17
C LEU A 372 -3.12 22.31 -14.13
N ARG A 373 -2.12 21.45 -13.94
CA ARG A 373 -0.72 21.75 -14.20
C ARG A 373 -0.01 20.54 -14.78
N THR A 374 1.16 20.73 -15.37
CA THR A 374 2.04 19.65 -15.81
C THR A 374 3.37 19.77 -15.08
N ILE A 375 3.95 18.65 -14.73
CA ILE A 375 5.27 18.55 -14.10
C ILE A 375 6.09 17.45 -14.79
N ASP A 376 7.40 17.59 -14.74
CA ASP A 376 8.36 16.52 -15.04
C ASP A 376 8.89 16.00 -13.70
N SER A 377 8.15 15.06 -13.07
CA SER A 377 8.65 14.39 -11.87
C SER A 377 9.75 13.38 -12.23
N GLN A 378 10.37 12.73 -11.24
CA GLN A 378 11.60 12.00 -11.45
C GLN A 378 11.66 10.70 -10.66
N ASN A 379 11.90 9.58 -11.34
CA ASN A 379 12.47 8.38 -10.71
C ASN A 379 13.98 8.58 -10.54
N VAL A 380 14.54 8.28 -9.38
CA VAL A 380 15.98 8.36 -9.13
C VAL A 380 16.58 6.97 -9.26
N ILE A 381 17.56 6.81 -10.17
CA ILE A 381 18.04 5.49 -10.59
C ILE A 381 19.56 5.43 -10.50
N ALA A 382 20.06 4.39 -9.82
CA ALA A 382 21.48 4.07 -9.77
C ALA A 382 21.76 2.63 -10.20
N LYS A 383 22.96 2.35 -10.61
CA LYS A 383 23.41 1.05 -11.11
C LYS A 383 24.74 0.61 -10.49
N LEU A 384 24.77 -0.62 -10.02
CA LEU A 384 26.00 -1.37 -9.81
C LEU A 384 26.19 -2.35 -10.98
N GLU A 385 27.22 -2.14 -11.79
CA GLU A 385 27.49 -2.99 -12.95
C GLU A 385 28.04 -4.36 -12.52
N GLY A 386 27.47 -5.42 -13.09
CA GLY A 386 27.89 -6.79 -12.85
C GLY A 386 29.31 -7.09 -13.39
N SER A 387 29.98 -8.06 -12.76
CA SER A 387 31.34 -8.45 -13.08
C SER A 387 31.47 -9.40 -14.28
N ASP A 388 30.41 -10.16 -14.62
CA ASP A 388 30.44 -11.09 -15.73
C ASP A 388 30.19 -10.36 -17.07
N PRO A 389 31.04 -10.54 -18.09
CA PRO A 389 30.93 -9.79 -19.36
C PRO A 389 29.62 -10.08 -20.12
N THR A 390 28.96 -11.21 -19.89
CA THR A 390 27.73 -11.62 -20.55
C THR A 390 26.52 -11.32 -19.64
N LEU A 391 26.56 -11.78 -18.39
CA LEU A 391 25.44 -11.70 -17.44
C LEU A 391 25.22 -10.30 -16.86
N LYS A 392 26.18 -9.37 -16.98
CA LYS A 392 26.04 -7.97 -16.55
C LYS A 392 24.87 -7.22 -17.21
N ASN A 393 24.33 -7.76 -18.30
CA ASN A 393 23.14 -7.24 -18.98
C ASN A 393 21.84 -7.89 -18.50
N GLU A 394 21.87 -8.57 -17.37
CA GLU A 394 20.74 -9.10 -16.63
C GLU A 394 20.67 -8.41 -15.27
N TYR A 395 19.48 -8.17 -14.75
CA TYR A 395 19.27 -7.20 -13.68
C TYR A 395 18.41 -7.77 -12.55
N VAL A 396 18.73 -7.40 -11.31
CA VAL A 396 17.81 -7.36 -10.19
C VAL A 396 17.53 -5.89 -9.90
N VAL A 397 16.27 -5.55 -9.70
CA VAL A 397 15.82 -4.19 -9.43
C VAL A 397 15.32 -4.12 -7.99
N TYR A 398 15.83 -3.18 -7.20
CA TYR A 398 15.29 -2.78 -5.91
C TYR A 398 14.49 -1.49 -6.07
N THR A 399 13.28 -1.45 -5.51
CA THR A 399 12.39 -0.29 -5.57
C THR A 399 11.92 0.14 -4.19
N ALA A 400 11.73 1.45 -4.02
CA ALA A 400 10.96 2.09 -2.97
C ALA A 400 10.45 3.42 -3.53
N HIS A 401 9.29 3.92 -3.09
CA HIS A 401 8.87 5.25 -3.50
C HIS A 401 9.42 6.33 -2.58
N TRP A 402 9.82 7.46 -3.16
CA TRP A 402 10.35 8.58 -2.42
C TRP A 402 9.30 9.63 -2.10
N ASP A 403 8.19 9.68 -2.83
CA ASP A 403 7.12 10.64 -2.62
C ASP A 403 6.24 10.28 -1.41
N HIS A 404 5.52 11.29 -0.92
CA HIS A 404 4.43 11.14 0.01
C HIS A 404 3.37 12.21 -0.25
N LEU A 405 2.48 12.45 0.69
CA LEU A 405 1.28 13.29 0.48
C LEU A 405 1.57 14.79 0.40
N GLY A 406 2.79 15.23 0.72
CA GLY A 406 3.17 16.63 0.68
C GLY A 406 2.63 17.42 1.87
N LYS A 407 2.27 18.70 1.61
CA LYS A 407 1.78 19.64 2.60
C LYS A 407 0.33 20.04 2.32
N ASP A 408 -0.47 20.19 3.36
CA ASP A 408 -1.83 20.73 3.29
C ASP A 408 -1.95 22.04 4.05
N ASP A 409 -1.82 23.18 3.36
CA ASP A 409 -1.92 24.52 3.94
C ASP A 409 -3.30 24.84 4.55
N LYS A 410 -4.30 23.97 4.35
CA LYS A 410 -5.64 24.12 4.94
C LYS A 410 -5.83 23.29 6.20
N ALA A 411 -4.92 22.35 6.48
CA ALA A 411 -5.01 21.53 7.69
C ALA A 411 -4.79 22.39 8.94
N GLN A 412 -5.48 22.02 10.01
CA GLN A 412 -5.30 22.65 11.34
C GLN A 412 -4.19 21.89 12.09
N GLY A 413 -3.30 22.60 12.75
CA GLY A 413 -2.18 22.00 13.47
C GLY A 413 -1.01 21.69 12.52
N ASP A 414 -0.51 20.49 12.59
CA ASP A 414 0.54 20.03 11.69
C ASP A 414 0.01 19.85 10.27
N GLN A 415 0.70 20.44 9.31
CA GLN A 415 0.30 20.49 7.90
C GLN A 415 1.17 19.62 7.00
N ILE A 416 2.27 19.06 7.53
CA ILE A 416 3.25 18.31 6.76
C ILE A 416 3.01 16.81 6.98
N PHE A 417 2.89 16.07 5.89
CA PHE A 417 2.78 14.63 5.90
C PHE A 417 4.17 14.04 5.75
N ASN A 418 4.86 13.86 6.91
CA ASN A 418 6.28 13.52 6.93
C ASN A 418 6.58 12.15 6.34
N GLY A 419 5.67 11.16 6.49
CA GLY A 419 5.81 9.84 5.88
C GLY A 419 7.11 9.15 6.29
N ALA A 420 7.31 8.95 7.59
CA ALA A 420 8.54 8.36 8.09
C ALA A 420 8.61 6.86 7.80
N ILE A 421 7.52 6.14 8.04
CA ILE A 421 7.38 4.73 7.63
C ILE A 421 6.99 4.68 6.15
N ASP A 422 6.05 5.50 5.72
CA ASP A 422 5.51 5.56 4.36
C ASP A 422 6.09 6.77 3.58
N ASN A 423 7.16 6.67 2.78
CA ASN A 423 8.08 5.55 2.66
C ASN A 423 9.54 6.02 2.70
N ALA A 424 9.83 6.97 3.63
CA ALA A 424 11.22 7.35 3.90
C ALA A 424 12.03 6.12 4.34
N SER A 425 11.38 5.17 5.04
CA SER A 425 11.99 3.96 5.57
C SER A 425 12.39 2.97 4.48
N GLY A 426 11.56 2.77 3.47
CA GLY A 426 11.88 1.92 2.31
C GLY A 426 13.02 2.50 1.49
N VAL A 427 13.00 3.83 1.22
CA VAL A 427 14.12 4.51 0.54
C VAL A 427 15.41 4.36 1.33
N ALA A 428 15.37 4.54 2.66
CA ALA A 428 16.52 4.33 3.53
C ALA A 428 17.09 2.91 3.37
N THR A 429 16.21 1.91 3.35
CA THR A 429 16.61 0.50 3.21
C THR A 429 17.21 0.20 1.83
N VAL A 430 16.63 0.76 0.76
CA VAL A 430 17.23 0.64 -0.60
C VAL A 430 18.62 1.28 -0.64
N LEU A 431 18.83 2.44 -0.01
CA LEU A 431 20.15 3.09 0.08
C LEU A 431 21.16 2.25 0.85
N GLU A 432 20.77 1.68 1.99
CA GLU A 432 21.64 0.82 2.81
C GLU A 432 21.97 -0.49 2.08
N ILE A 433 21.01 -1.14 1.42
CA ILE A 433 21.25 -2.32 0.59
C ILE A 433 22.19 -1.96 -0.57
N ALA A 434 22.01 -0.80 -1.18
CA ALA A 434 22.88 -0.32 -2.25
C ALA A 434 24.32 -0.12 -1.75
N GLU A 435 24.49 0.46 -0.56
CA GLU A 435 25.82 0.58 0.07
C GLU A 435 26.41 -0.79 0.39
N ALA A 436 25.63 -1.72 0.94
CA ALA A 436 26.08 -3.08 1.26
C ALA A 436 26.62 -3.81 0.01
N PHE A 437 25.97 -3.66 -1.15
CA PHE A 437 26.50 -4.23 -2.40
C PHE A 437 27.88 -3.67 -2.79
N THR A 438 28.20 -2.44 -2.42
CA THR A 438 29.53 -1.85 -2.67
C THR A 438 30.63 -2.37 -1.72
N LYS A 439 30.23 -3.01 -0.59
CA LYS A 439 31.18 -3.61 0.38
C LYS A 439 31.55 -5.06 0.03
N LEU A 440 30.96 -5.63 -1.01
CA LEU A 440 31.38 -6.93 -1.52
C LEU A 440 32.81 -6.88 -2.05
N SER A 441 33.56 -7.97 -1.90
CA SER A 441 34.94 -8.10 -2.42
C SER A 441 35.02 -7.95 -3.94
N ALA A 442 33.95 -8.26 -4.64
CA ALA A 442 33.77 -8.03 -6.09
C ALA A 442 32.28 -7.84 -6.37
N PRO A 443 31.89 -7.06 -7.40
CA PRO A 443 30.49 -6.98 -7.82
C PRO A 443 29.93 -8.35 -8.17
N PRO A 444 28.61 -8.58 -7.98
CA PRO A 444 27.99 -9.83 -8.40
C PRO A 444 28.08 -10.04 -9.91
N LYS A 445 27.80 -11.25 -10.42
CA LYS A 445 27.88 -11.56 -11.87
C LYS A 445 26.98 -10.64 -12.69
N ARG A 446 25.73 -10.42 -12.21
CA ARG A 446 24.70 -9.58 -12.84
C ARG A 446 24.66 -8.19 -12.24
N SER A 447 24.05 -7.26 -12.94
CA SER A 447 23.92 -5.87 -12.48
C SER A 447 22.76 -5.69 -11.51
N VAL A 448 22.90 -4.73 -10.61
CA VAL A 448 21.82 -4.29 -9.71
C VAL A 448 21.39 -2.89 -10.11
N ILE A 449 20.08 -2.68 -10.16
CA ILE A 449 19.46 -1.38 -10.38
C ILE A 449 18.72 -1.01 -9.10
N PHE A 450 18.92 0.20 -8.60
CA PHE A 450 18.23 0.77 -7.46
C PHE A 450 17.39 1.94 -7.95
N ILE A 451 16.09 1.90 -7.69
CA ILE A 451 15.13 2.91 -8.16
C ILE A 451 14.34 3.44 -6.97
N ALA A 452 14.45 4.74 -6.71
CA ALA A 452 13.48 5.45 -5.90
C ALA A 452 12.43 6.07 -6.84
N VAL A 453 11.22 5.54 -6.83
CA VAL A 453 10.16 5.94 -7.77
C VAL A 453 9.33 7.10 -7.24
N THR A 454 8.68 7.84 -8.15
CA THR A 454 7.78 8.96 -7.84
C THR A 454 6.32 8.55 -7.99
N GLY A 455 5.42 9.26 -7.28
CA GLY A 455 3.98 9.20 -7.53
C GLY A 455 3.34 7.85 -7.22
N GLU A 456 3.90 7.10 -6.29
CA GLU A 456 3.27 5.89 -5.75
C GLU A 456 1.91 6.24 -5.17
N GLU A 457 1.86 7.25 -4.31
CA GLU A 457 0.68 7.80 -3.62
C GLU A 457 -0.42 8.31 -4.54
N LYS A 458 -0.11 8.43 -5.80
CA LYS A 458 -1.03 8.90 -6.85
C LYS A 458 -1.44 7.78 -7.82
N GLY A 459 -1.05 6.54 -7.53
CA GLY A 459 -1.39 5.33 -8.28
C GLY A 459 -0.21 4.70 -9.00
N LEU A 460 0.90 4.49 -8.28
CA LEU A 460 2.10 3.78 -8.73
C LEU A 460 2.75 4.38 -9.98
N LEU A 461 2.63 5.71 -10.18
CA LEU A 461 2.88 6.34 -11.48
C LEU A 461 4.34 6.23 -11.95
N GLY A 462 5.32 6.35 -11.03
CA GLY A 462 6.73 6.23 -11.36
C GLY A 462 7.13 4.81 -11.74
N ALA A 463 6.65 3.83 -10.99
CA ALA A 463 6.86 2.42 -11.28
C ALA A 463 6.17 2.01 -12.59
N LYS A 464 4.92 2.46 -12.79
CA LYS A 464 4.16 2.27 -14.03
C LYS A 464 4.91 2.86 -15.23
N TYR A 465 5.38 4.11 -15.12
CA TYR A 465 6.13 4.76 -16.19
C TYR A 465 7.41 3.99 -16.51
N TYR A 466 8.18 3.55 -15.49
CA TYR A 466 9.36 2.73 -15.71
C TYR A 466 9.02 1.39 -16.38
N ALA A 467 7.95 0.73 -15.96
CA ALA A 467 7.53 -0.55 -16.50
C ALA A 467 7.04 -0.44 -17.97
N GLU A 468 6.44 0.68 -18.36
CA GLU A 468 6.02 0.99 -19.73
C GLU A 468 7.14 1.57 -20.61
N HIS A 469 8.14 2.25 -19.99
CA HIS A 469 9.28 2.90 -20.66
C HIS A 469 10.61 2.48 -19.98
N PRO A 470 10.93 1.18 -19.98
CA PRO A 470 12.05 0.67 -19.19
C PRO A 470 13.39 1.10 -19.78
N LEU A 471 14.30 1.57 -18.90
CA LEU A 471 15.68 1.89 -19.31
C LEU A 471 16.52 0.64 -19.59
N TYR A 472 16.09 -0.50 -19.03
CA TYR A 472 16.70 -1.80 -19.23
C TYR A 472 15.61 -2.82 -19.57
N PRO A 473 15.84 -3.76 -20.53
CA PRO A 473 14.79 -4.68 -20.98
C PRO A 473 14.18 -5.49 -19.83
N LEU A 474 12.85 -5.45 -19.65
CA LEU A 474 12.19 -6.19 -18.58
C LEU A 474 12.31 -7.71 -18.75
N ALA A 475 12.47 -8.22 -19.97
CA ALA A 475 12.81 -9.62 -20.22
C ALA A 475 14.18 -10.02 -19.64
N LYS A 476 15.07 -9.05 -19.39
CA LYS A 476 16.38 -9.22 -18.74
C LYS A 476 16.36 -8.85 -17.26
N THR A 477 15.25 -8.36 -16.75
CA THR A 477 15.04 -8.13 -15.33
C THR A 477 14.56 -9.45 -14.69
N LEU A 478 15.39 -10.00 -13.81
CA LEU A 478 15.17 -11.31 -13.21
C LEU A 478 14.20 -11.23 -12.04
N ALA A 479 14.32 -10.16 -11.26
CA ALA A 479 13.51 -9.93 -10.08
C ALA A 479 13.34 -8.43 -9.82
N ASN A 480 12.20 -8.07 -9.25
CA ASN A 480 11.99 -6.82 -8.53
C ASN A 480 11.85 -7.15 -7.04
N ILE A 481 12.58 -6.43 -6.20
CA ILE A 481 12.48 -6.47 -4.74
C ILE A 481 12.02 -5.09 -4.31
N ASN A 482 10.78 -5.00 -3.87
CA ASN A 482 10.15 -3.74 -3.46
C ASN A 482 10.23 -3.58 -1.95
N ILE A 483 10.36 -2.36 -1.46
CA ILE A 483 10.38 -2.07 -0.03
C ILE A 483 9.47 -0.89 0.23
N ASP A 484 8.33 -1.17 0.85
CA ASP A 484 7.30 -0.19 1.16
C ASP A 484 6.94 -0.28 2.65
N GLY A 485 7.68 0.52 3.42
CA GLY A 485 7.72 0.43 4.86
C GLY A 485 8.74 -0.57 5.41
N VAL A 486 9.11 -0.44 6.67
CA VAL A 486 9.99 -1.36 7.39
C VAL A 486 9.49 -1.61 8.81
N ASN A 487 9.96 -2.70 9.40
CA ASN A 487 9.68 -3.06 10.78
C ASN A 487 10.41 -2.15 11.77
N GLN A 488 9.69 -1.29 12.49
CA GLN A 488 10.21 -0.36 13.50
C GLN A 488 9.95 -0.79 14.94
N TRP A 489 9.50 -2.03 15.19
CA TRP A 489 9.09 -2.49 16.52
C TRP A 489 9.96 -3.61 17.10
N GLY A 490 11.14 -3.85 16.50
CA GLY A 490 12.14 -4.80 16.98
C GLY A 490 12.17 -6.12 16.22
N ARG A 491 12.96 -7.05 16.75
CA ARG A 491 13.27 -8.33 16.09
C ARG A 491 12.08 -9.28 16.07
N THR A 492 11.99 -10.08 15.01
CA THR A 492 10.92 -11.05 14.79
C THR A 492 11.46 -12.46 14.52
N SER A 493 10.64 -13.46 14.82
CA SER A 493 10.91 -14.87 14.47
C SER A 493 10.39 -15.26 13.10
N ASP A 494 9.71 -14.34 12.41
CA ASP A 494 9.20 -14.52 11.06
C ASP A 494 9.56 -13.34 10.15
N PHE A 495 9.43 -13.57 8.85
CA PHE A 495 9.48 -12.58 7.79
C PHE A 495 8.23 -12.75 6.95
N THR A 496 7.47 -11.69 6.76
CA THR A 496 6.21 -11.74 6.02
C THR A 496 6.45 -11.44 4.54
N ILE A 497 5.81 -12.22 3.66
CA ILE A 497 5.81 -11.99 2.21
C ILE A 497 4.38 -11.71 1.76
N ILE A 498 4.17 -10.53 1.17
CA ILE A 498 2.93 -10.17 0.50
C ILE A 498 2.85 -10.95 -0.82
N GLY A 499 1.78 -11.69 -1.02
CA GLY A 499 1.65 -12.56 -2.20
C GLY A 499 2.46 -13.86 -2.13
N LEU A 500 2.75 -14.35 -0.93
CA LEU A 500 3.43 -15.64 -0.72
C LEU A 500 2.79 -16.76 -1.55
N GLY A 501 3.60 -17.50 -2.28
CA GLY A 501 3.17 -18.60 -3.15
C GLY A 501 3.14 -18.23 -4.64
N ASN A 502 3.38 -16.96 -4.99
CA ASN A 502 3.31 -16.50 -6.38
C ASN A 502 4.58 -16.80 -7.18
N SER A 503 5.77 -16.72 -6.58
CA SER A 503 7.03 -16.88 -7.32
C SER A 503 8.04 -17.77 -6.61
N THR A 504 9.09 -18.16 -7.32
CA THR A 504 10.23 -18.89 -6.74
C THR A 504 11.16 -18.00 -5.93
N LEU A 505 10.94 -16.67 -5.90
CA LEU A 505 11.61 -15.77 -4.96
C LEU A 505 11.24 -16.10 -3.53
N ASP A 506 10.01 -16.56 -3.29
CA ASP A 506 9.54 -17.01 -1.98
C ASP A 506 10.37 -18.18 -1.44
N ASP A 507 10.78 -19.09 -2.35
CA ASP A 507 11.58 -20.26 -1.99
C ASP A 507 13.01 -19.82 -1.57
N LEU A 508 13.59 -18.83 -2.27
CA LEU A 508 14.87 -18.22 -1.92
C LEU A 508 14.77 -17.45 -0.58
N ALA A 509 13.70 -16.68 -0.40
CA ALA A 509 13.47 -15.96 0.86
C ALA A 509 13.30 -16.93 2.03
N THR A 510 12.61 -18.07 1.83
CA THR A 510 12.48 -19.14 2.83
C THR A 510 13.83 -19.74 3.22
N GLU A 511 14.69 -20.00 2.23
CA GLU A 511 16.06 -20.48 2.47
C GLU A 511 16.87 -19.49 3.30
N VAL A 512 16.81 -18.19 2.95
CA VAL A 512 17.58 -17.13 3.64
C VAL A 512 17.02 -16.87 5.05
N ALA A 513 15.69 -16.84 5.22
CA ALA A 513 15.06 -16.71 6.53
C ALA A 513 15.49 -17.84 7.48
N ALA A 514 15.55 -19.08 6.98
CA ALA A 514 16.04 -20.22 7.75
C ALA A 514 17.52 -20.05 8.17
N MET A 515 18.37 -19.41 7.35
CA MET A 515 19.75 -19.08 7.71
C MET A 515 19.81 -18.07 8.87
N GLN A 516 18.82 -17.18 8.99
CA GLN A 516 18.67 -16.26 10.12
C GLN A 516 17.98 -16.91 11.33
N GLY A 517 17.52 -18.17 11.23
CA GLY A 517 16.72 -18.84 12.27
C GLY A 517 15.26 -18.34 12.30
N ARG A 518 14.78 -17.75 11.21
CA ARG A 518 13.41 -17.22 11.02
C ARG A 518 12.59 -18.11 10.09
N THR A 519 11.29 -17.92 10.13
CA THR A 519 10.33 -18.59 9.22
C THR A 519 9.68 -17.57 8.30
N ILE A 520 9.08 -18.03 7.19
CA ILE A 520 8.25 -17.18 6.35
C ILE A 520 6.79 -17.26 6.82
N SER A 521 6.15 -16.10 6.90
CA SER A 521 4.71 -15.93 7.16
C SER A 521 4.02 -15.33 5.93
N PRO A 522 2.76 -15.74 5.65
CA PRO A 522 1.95 -15.08 4.64
C PRO A 522 1.44 -13.73 5.11
N ASP A 523 0.92 -12.94 4.18
CA ASP A 523 0.13 -11.74 4.47
C ASP A 523 -0.98 -12.07 5.50
N PRO A 524 -0.99 -11.40 6.66
CA PRO A 524 -2.02 -11.65 7.69
C PRO A 524 -3.41 -11.11 7.31
N ASP A 525 -3.48 -10.17 6.37
CA ASP A 525 -4.70 -9.50 5.94
C ASP A 525 -4.89 -9.57 4.41
N PRO A 526 -4.85 -10.76 3.79
CA PRO A 526 -4.79 -10.90 2.32
C PRO A 526 -6.01 -10.34 1.61
N GLY A 527 -7.14 -10.18 2.32
CA GLY A 527 -8.36 -9.54 1.81
C GLY A 527 -8.25 -8.03 1.59
N LYS A 528 -7.21 -7.38 2.13
CA LYS A 528 -6.93 -5.96 1.90
C LYS A 528 -6.20 -5.70 0.57
N GLY A 529 -5.69 -6.76 -0.10
CA GLY A 529 -5.09 -6.70 -1.43
C GLY A 529 -3.79 -5.91 -1.49
N TYR A 530 -2.95 -5.98 -0.45
CA TYR A 530 -1.67 -5.28 -0.38
C TYR A 530 -0.78 -5.56 -1.59
N PHE A 531 -0.81 -6.79 -2.15
CA PHE A 531 -0.04 -7.15 -3.35
C PHE A 531 -0.27 -6.22 -4.55
N TYR A 532 -1.43 -5.55 -4.62
CA TYR A 532 -1.80 -4.66 -5.73
C TYR A 532 -1.70 -3.18 -5.36
N ARG A 533 -1.07 -2.85 -4.22
CA ARG A 533 -1.06 -1.48 -3.69
C ARG A 533 0.28 -0.80 -3.79
N SER A 534 1.39 -1.53 -4.02
CA SER A 534 2.72 -0.97 -4.09
C SER A 534 3.43 -1.24 -5.42
N ASP A 535 4.56 -0.62 -5.63
CA ASP A 535 5.28 -0.46 -6.90
C ASP A 535 5.68 -1.76 -7.60
N HIS A 536 5.92 -2.85 -6.84
CA HIS A 536 6.22 -4.17 -7.41
C HIS A 536 5.14 -4.66 -8.36
N PHE A 537 3.91 -4.24 -8.14
CA PHE A 537 2.77 -4.66 -8.96
C PHE A 537 2.91 -4.23 -10.41
N GLU A 538 3.45 -3.04 -10.67
CA GLU A 538 3.65 -2.57 -12.05
C GLU A 538 4.71 -3.40 -12.80
N PHE A 539 5.75 -3.88 -12.08
CA PHE A 539 6.71 -4.84 -12.63
C PHE A 539 6.07 -6.22 -12.84
N ALA A 540 5.25 -6.68 -11.89
CA ALA A 540 4.53 -7.96 -11.99
C ALA A 540 3.58 -7.98 -13.19
N LYS A 541 2.83 -6.91 -13.46
CA LYS A 541 1.98 -6.77 -14.66
C LYS A 541 2.76 -6.96 -15.97
N GLN A 542 4.03 -6.59 -16.01
CA GLN A 542 4.92 -6.83 -17.15
C GLN A 542 5.61 -8.19 -17.12
N GLY A 543 5.28 -9.02 -16.13
CA GLY A 543 5.75 -10.39 -16.00
C GLY A 543 7.05 -10.55 -15.20
N VAL A 544 7.63 -9.49 -14.63
CA VAL A 544 8.83 -9.58 -13.78
C VAL A 544 8.45 -10.21 -12.44
N PRO A 545 9.10 -11.33 -12.02
CA PRO A 545 8.88 -11.86 -10.68
C PRO A 545 9.22 -10.84 -9.60
N ALA A 546 8.34 -10.68 -8.62
CA ALA A 546 8.46 -9.66 -7.59
C ALA A 546 8.43 -10.28 -6.19
N LEU A 547 9.17 -9.67 -5.26
CA LEU A 547 9.17 -9.94 -3.83
C LEU A 547 8.84 -8.64 -3.11
N ASP A 548 7.80 -8.69 -2.28
CA ASP A 548 7.32 -7.56 -1.49
C ASP A 548 7.23 -7.99 -0.01
N PRO A 549 8.09 -7.47 0.88
CA PRO A 549 8.03 -7.75 2.30
C PRO A 549 6.82 -7.06 2.92
N GLY A 550 6.13 -7.76 3.80
CA GLY A 550 5.09 -7.17 4.64
C GLY A 550 5.55 -7.04 6.09
N GLU A 551 4.77 -6.33 6.87
CA GLU A 551 5.04 -6.23 8.30
C GLU A 551 4.93 -7.60 8.99
N PRO A 552 5.93 -7.98 9.80
CA PRO A 552 5.97 -9.29 10.46
C PRO A 552 4.92 -9.41 11.56
N THR A 553 4.64 -10.66 11.96
CA THR A 553 3.60 -10.95 12.94
C THR A 553 4.16 -11.36 14.30
N ASN A 554 5.30 -12.03 14.35
CA ASN A 554 5.79 -12.74 15.54
C ASN A 554 7.03 -12.06 16.14
N TYR A 555 6.80 -11.05 16.97
CA TYR A 555 7.87 -10.29 17.63
C TYR A 555 8.50 -11.06 18.78
N ILE A 556 9.83 -11.12 18.84
CA ILE A 556 10.58 -11.85 19.87
C ILE A 556 10.33 -11.22 21.24
N GLY A 557 9.88 -12.04 22.19
CA GLY A 557 9.60 -11.60 23.56
C GLY A 557 8.31 -10.80 23.74
N LYS A 558 7.45 -10.77 22.72
CA LYS A 558 6.14 -10.11 22.76
C LYS A 558 5.00 -11.13 22.67
N PRO A 559 3.79 -10.79 23.13
CA PRO A 559 2.60 -11.63 22.95
C PRO A 559 2.27 -11.85 21.45
N PRO A 560 1.57 -12.94 21.09
CA PRO A 560 1.24 -13.25 19.68
C PRO A 560 0.43 -12.16 18.95
N GLU A 561 -0.40 -11.41 19.68
CA GLU A 561 -1.23 -10.34 19.15
C GLU A 561 -0.49 -9.02 18.93
N TYR A 562 0.74 -8.88 19.42
CA TYR A 562 1.48 -7.62 19.43
C TYR A 562 1.68 -7.04 18.03
N GLY A 563 2.10 -7.86 17.06
CA GLY A 563 2.30 -7.39 15.68
C GLY A 563 1.00 -6.86 15.07
N LYS A 564 -0.11 -7.59 15.27
CA LYS A 564 -1.42 -7.11 14.80
C LYS A 564 -1.84 -5.81 15.46
N GLN A 565 -1.67 -5.69 16.78
CA GLN A 565 -2.01 -4.46 17.50
C GLN A 565 -1.20 -3.28 16.98
N LYS A 566 0.10 -3.46 16.73
CA LYS A 566 0.96 -2.39 16.21
C LYS A 566 0.57 -1.96 14.78
N ARG A 567 0.23 -2.90 13.89
CA ARG A 567 -0.26 -2.57 12.56
C ARG A 567 -1.60 -1.84 12.61
N ASP A 568 -2.54 -2.30 13.46
CA ASP A 568 -3.84 -1.65 13.61
C ASP A 568 -3.65 -0.22 14.17
N GLU A 569 -2.78 -0.03 15.20
CA GLU A 569 -2.43 1.28 15.76
C GLU A 569 -1.84 2.23 14.69
N TYR A 570 -0.89 1.74 13.89
CA TYR A 570 -0.29 2.52 12.80
C TYR A 570 -1.34 2.93 11.77
N THR A 571 -2.15 1.97 11.29
CA THR A 571 -3.20 2.24 10.29
C THR A 571 -4.24 3.25 10.82
N GLU A 572 -4.63 3.13 12.09
CA GLU A 572 -5.64 4.01 12.69
C GLU A 572 -5.10 5.41 12.99
N HIS A 573 -3.83 5.54 13.41
CA HIS A 573 -3.34 6.79 13.99
C HIS A 573 -2.31 7.51 13.14
N ASP A 574 -1.51 6.80 12.33
CA ASP A 574 -0.36 7.38 11.64
C ASP A 574 -0.43 7.30 10.11
N TYR A 575 -0.95 6.19 9.55
CA TYR A 575 -0.97 5.97 8.11
C TYR A 575 -1.69 7.10 7.36
N HIS A 576 -0.99 7.74 6.42
CA HIS A 576 -1.44 8.91 5.65
C HIS A 576 -1.84 10.10 6.52
N LYS A 577 -1.19 10.28 7.66
CA LYS A 577 -1.39 11.42 8.58
C LYS A 577 -0.08 12.15 8.88
N PRO A 578 -0.13 13.40 9.33
CA PRO A 578 1.06 14.14 9.76
C PRO A 578 1.83 13.45 10.90
N SER A 579 1.14 12.59 11.68
CA SER A 579 1.75 11.85 12.80
C SER A 579 2.64 10.67 12.39
N ASP A 580 2.77 10.35 11.08
CA ASP A 580 3.77 9.39 10.60
C ASP A 580 5.18 10.01 10.62
N GLU A 581 5.70 10.12 11.83
CA GLU A 581 7.01 10.67 12.18
C GLU A 581 7.87 9.65 12.92
N VAL A 582 9.17 9.88 12.96
CA VAL A 582 10.10 9.06 13.76
C VAL A 582 9.77 9.19 15.24
N LYS A 583 9.46 8.07 15.89
CA LYS A 583 9.12 8.01 17.33
C LYS A 583 10.31 7.58 18.18
N PRO A 584 10.39 8.05 19.45
CA PRO A 584 11.53 7.73 20.33
C PRO A 584 11.67 6.26 20.70
N ASP A 585 10.60 5.48 20.57
CA ASP A 585 10.52 4.06 20.93
C ASP A 585 10.76 3.11 19.75
N TRP A 586 11.17 3.62 18.60
CA TRP A 586 11.51 2.77 17.46
C TRP A 586 12.71 1.89 17.73
N ASP A 587 12.59 0.60 17.39
CA ASP A 587 13.64 -0.40 17.42
C ASP A 587 13.80 -0.99 16.00
N LEU A 588 14.77 -0.46 15.25
CA LEU A 588 15.07 -0.85 13.87
C LEU A 588 15.91 -2.13 13.76
N SER A 589 16.17 -2.85 14.85
CA SER A 589 16.93 -4.10 14.81
C SER A 589 16.28 -5.15 13.90
N GLY A 590 14.94 -5.20 13.87
CA GLY A 590 14.20 -6.05 12.93
C GLY A 590 14.35 -5.61 11.48
N ALA A 591 14.29 -4.31 11.21
CA ALA A 591 14.49 -3.75 9.86
C ALA A 591 15.88 -4.08 9.31
N VAL A 592 16.91 -4.08 10.14
CA VAL A 592 18.28 -4.50 9.74
C VAL A 592 18.29 -5.97 9.35
N GLU A 593 17.65 -6.86 10.13
CA GLU A 593 17.56 -8.29 9.79
C GLU A 593 16.78 -8.52 8.49
N ASP A 594 15.72 -7.75 8.24
CA ASP A 594 14.95 -7.79 7.00
C ASP A 594 15.77 -7.30 5.81
N ALA A 595 16.50 -6.18 5.95
CA ALA A 595 17.42 -5.68 4.93
C ALA A 595 18.53 -6.70 4.58
N GLN A 596 19.10 -7.39 5.59
CA GLN A 596 20.07 -8.47 5.37
C GLN A 596 19.48 -9.65 4.60
N LEU A 597 18.20 -9.99 4.87
CA LEU A 597 17.48 -11.03 4.13
C LEU A 597 17.29 -10.62 2.68
N LEU A 598 16.75 -9.42 2.43
CA LEU A 598 16.47 -8.90 1.08
C LEU A 598 17.75 -8.74 0.26
N PHE A 599 18.83 -8.23 0.86
CA PHE A 599 20.16 -8.20 0.25
C PHE A 599 20.63 -9.59 -0.17
N THR A 600 20.51 -10.58 0.74
CA THR A 600 20.99 -11.95 0.49
C THR A 600 20.18 -12.65 -0.59
N VAL A 601 18.84 -12.45 -0.61
CA VAL A 601 17.96 -12.96 -1.69
C VAL A 601 18.38 -12.39 -3.04
N GLY A 602 18.53 -11.08 -3.13
CA GLY A 602 18.98 -10.43 -4.38
C GLY A 602 20.36 -10.91 -4.81
N TYR A 603 21.32 -11.03 -3.88
CA TYR A 603 22.64 -11.57 -4.16
C TYR A 603 22.59 -13.00 -4.73
N LYS A 604 21.74 -13.89 -4.17
CA LYS A 604 21.54 -15.25 -4.67
C LYS A 604 20.98 -15.27 -6.09
N VAL A 605 20.03 -14.38 -6.42
CA VAL A 605 19.53 -14.21 -7.79
C VAL A 605 20.63 -13.74 -8.73
N LEU A 606 21.44 -12.75 -8.31
CA LEU A 606 22.52 -12.17 -9.11
C LEU A 606 23.67 -13.14 -9.39
N GLN A 607 23.92 -14.10 -8.50
CA GLN A 607 24.97 -15.11 -8.63
C GLN A 607 24.51 -16.44 -9.19
N GLY A 608 23.20 -16.73 -9.06
CA GLY A 608 22.62 -18.03 -9.39
C GLY A 608 22.56 -18.32 -10.88
N ASP A 609 22.40 -19.61 -11.22
CA ASP A 609 22.28 -20.06 -12.61
C ASP A 609 20.82 -20.23 -13.04
N LYS A 610 19.86 -20.11 -12.09
CA LYS A 610 18.42 -20.22 -12.34
C LYS A 610 17.78 -18.84 -12.25
N TYR A 611 16.85 -18.58 -13.16
CA TYR A 611 16.03 -17.38 -13.12
C TYR A 611 14.85 -17.60 -12.16
N PRO A 612 14.48 -16.59 -11.38
CA PRO A 612 13.20 -16.59 -10.71
C PRO A 612 12.03 -16.69 -11.70
N GLU A 613 11.00 -17.46 -11.32
CA GLU A 613 9.83 -17.73 -12.15
C GLU A 613 8.55 -17.50 -11.36
N TRP A 614 7.49 -17.11 -12.05
CA TRP A 614 6.14 -17.18 -11.52
C TRP A 614 5.69 -18.64 -11.42
N LYS A 615 5.11 -19.03 -10.29
CA LYS A 615 4.57 -20.38 -10.09
C LYS A 615 3.34 -20.61 -10.99
N PRO A 616 3.07 -21.85 -11.39
CA PRO A 616 1.91 -22.17 -12.21
C PRO A 616 0.60 -21.68 -11.58
N GLY A 617 -0.29 -21.10 -12.38
CA GLY A 617 -1.59 -20.58 -11.93
C GLY A 617 -1.56 -19.14 -11.45
N THR A 618 -0.39 -18.46 -11.43
CA THR A 618 -0.33 -17.02 -11.17
C THR A 618 -0.73 -16.21 -12.40
N GLU A 619 -1.39 -15.08 -12.18
CA GLU A 619 -1.90 -14.19 -13.22
C GLU A 619 -0.81 -13.54 -14.09
N PHE A 620 0.44 -13.46 -13.58
CA PHE A 620 1.55 -12.80 -14.27
C PHE A 620 2.40 -13.73 -15.14
N LYS A 621 2.25 -15.06 -14.97
CA LYS A 621 3.10 -16.04 -15.64
C LYS A 621 2.99 -15.96 -17.17
N ALA A 622 1.79 -15.83 -17.69
CA ALA A 622 1.57 -15.75 -19.14
C ALA A 622 2.28 -14.56 -19.78
N GLN A 623 2.29 -13.42 -19.10
CA GLN A 623 3.01 -12.23 -19.57
C GLN A 623 4.53 -12.43 -19.53
N ARG A 624 5.06 -13.09 -18.49
CA ARG A 624 6.49 -13.46 -18.42
C ARG A 624 6.89 -14.36 -19.57
N ASP A 625 6.14 -15.43 -19.79
CA ASP A 625 6.41 -16.38 -20.87
C ASP A 625 6.41 -15.67 -22.24
N LYS A 626 5.48 -14.75 -22.47
CA LYS A 626 5.42 -13.94 -23.68
C LYS A 626 6.67 -13.04 -23.83
N SER A 627 7.09 -12.34 -22.78
CA SER A 627 8.23 -11.42 -22.81
C SER A 627 9.54 -12.16 -23.09
N LEU A 628 9.75 -13.34 -22.51
CA LEU A 628 10.94 -14.17 -22.74
C LEU A 628 10.98 -14.75 -24.16
N ASN A 629 9.83 -15.17 -24.72
CA ASN A 629 9.75 -15.70 -26.06
C ASN A 629 10.00 -14.64 -27.15
N SER A 630 9.59 -13.39 -26.92
CA SER A 630 9.82 -12.28 -27.87
C SER A 630 11.31 -11.95 -28.03
N THR A 631 12.10 -12.09 -26.97
CA THR A 631 13.56 -11.89 -27.04
C THR A 631 14.29 -13.00 -27.78
N THR A 632 13.74 -14.21 -27.84
CA THR A 632 14.34 -15.35 -28.56
C THR A 632 14.09 -15.28 -30.07
N THR A 633 13.04 -14.60 -30.52
CA THR A 633 12.63 -14.50 -31.93
C THR A 633 13.17 -13.25 -32.65
N GLY A 634 13.93 -12.38 -31.95
CA GLY A 634 14.65 -11.25 -32.58
C GLY A 634 13.77 -10.11 -33.11
N THR A 635 12.51 -10.02 -32.69
CA THR A 635 11.63 -8.89 -33.02
C THR A 635 11.80 -7.81 -31.95
N PRO A 636 12.34 -6.61 -32.28
CA PRO A 636 12.38 -5.50 -31.34
C PRO A 636 10.95 -5.06 -31.01
N GLN A 637 10.68 -4.85 -29.71
CA GLN A 637 9.47 -4.12 -29.29
C GLN A 637 9.72 -2.62 -29.38
#